data_bfe169b8be2ce44c3ac4c5e69cc6799b
#
_entry.id   bfe169b8be2ce44c3ac4c5e69cc6799b
#
_cell.length_a   1.000
_cell.length_b   1.000
_cell.length_c   1.000
_cell.angle_alpha   90.00
_cell.angle_beta   90.00
_cell.angle_gamma   90.00
#
_symmetry.space_group_name_H-M   'P 1'
#
loop_
_entity.id
_entity.type
_entity.pdbx_description
1 polymer ?
#
loop_
_entity_poly.entity_id
_entity_poly.type
_entity_poly.pdbx_seq_one_letter_code
_entity_poly.pdbx_strand_id
1 'polypeptide(L)'
;MTLLGAVGLPAVSAGGAAAAGSTLYVNNAAGAHCTDAGGGAQSAPFCTIGAAAAVVQPGQTVDIADGAYPEDLTVTKSGTAEAPITFRATKNENSPGGGARIGGWNQQTNGFFVTGAQHVRFENLTFDAGYLKPSIVVSGARDVVFDNTSVLGGTGVRITGASDKVVFGRGSIGSAGPGITVDGGSTGTVLTTNVVQPNSGYNSTGIVVQDSPDTVVVSNSLNTNCFGGIVLDGTSTGAVVENNVVNTAANLEKSCGAKATGATGITVAVNSVPGLKADYNVVDSRSDAAAYHWGGVPYAVQQAFTAATGQGAHDFFAPSWVQKGPNAPLDVTVDSADENAPGMLPTDRGGWAPVDDVTVPNTGTGSGFRDRGAYEMLDIGSAFTPAGPTRLLDTRAPIGVPSAQPVPAWGTVDLPVTGVAGVPAEGVTAVTLNVTVTEPGADGHLTVYPHGDAAPNSSNLNWVVGRTIPNLVTVPVTDGKVSFYNASGGTVHLIADLAGYYGTKGSLFHAEGPTRLLDTRAPIGVPSAQAVPAWGTVDLPVTAVAGVPAAGVTAVTMNVTVTDPEQDGHLTVYPHGGKAPDASNLNWTAGRTIPNLVTVPVKDGKVSFYNASGGTVHLIADLAGYYSAEGKVSYRPAGPYRLLDTRQDANWDSEARPAGTVPAWGTVEIPVGEIPNVTALTLNVTVTEPGTDGHLTVYPHGDAAPNASNLNFLPGETIPNQVVVPVKDGRVSFYNASGAPLHLIVDLFGYQAY
;
A
#
# COMPACT_ATOMS: atom_id res chain seq x y z
N MET A 1 -43.14 12.44 15.26
CA MET A 1 -42.78 11.45 14.21
C MET A 1 -42.82 12.22 12.90
N THR A 2 -41.73 12.97 12.66
CA THR A 2 -41.57 13.80 11.46
C THR A 2 -40.37 13.21 10.76
N LEU A 3 -40.59 12.68 9.55
CA LEU A 3 -39.52 12.13 8.69
C LEU A 3 -38.51 13.25 8.41
N LEU A 4 -37.32 13.14 8.94
CA LEU A 4 -36.15 13.81 8.36
C LEU A 4 -35.86 13.15 7.01
N GLY A 5 -36.18 13.85 5.93
CA GLY A 5 -35.76 13.47 4.60
C GLY A 5 -34.26 13.45 4.57
N ALA A 6 -33.69 12.33 4.11
CA ALA A 6 -32.29 12.24 3.79
C ALA A 6 -31.94 13.38 2.82
N VAL A 7 -31.14 14.34 3.27
CA VAL A 7 -30.49 15.30 2.40
C VAL A 7 -29.42 14.49 1.65
N GLY A 8 -29.81 13.90 0.53
CA GLY A 8 -28.88 13.32 -0.39
C GLY A 8 -27.94 14.42 -0.84
N LEU A 9 -26.65 14.31 -0.49
CA LEU A 9 -25.60 15.02 -1.20
C LEU A 9 -25.81 14.70 -2.69
N PRO A 10 -25.70 15.70 -3.60
CA PRO A 10 -25.63 15.36 -4.99
C PRO A 10 -24.43 14.41 -5.14
N ALA A 11 -24.75 13.16 -5.50
CA ALA A 11 -23.71 12.24 -5.94
C ALA A 11 -22.83 13.02 -6.90
N VAL A 12 -21.53 13.00 -6.71
CA VAL A 12 -20.58 13.31 -7.78
C VAL A 12 -20.75 12.16 -8.77
N SER A 13 -21.82 12.27 -9.56
CA SER A 13 -22.07 11.35 -10.65
C SER A 13 -20.94 11.54 -11.63
N ALA A 14 -20.27 10.46 -11.95
CA ALA A 14 -19.51 10.35 -13.19
C ALA A 14 -20.38 10.90 -14.32
N GLY A 15 -19.94 12.02 -14.90
CA GLY A 15 -20.48 12.79 -15.96
C GLY A 15 -21.71 12.29 -16.71
N GLY A 16 -22.86 12.89 -16.43
CA GLY A 16 -23.80 13.18 -17.49
C GLY A 16 -23.21 14.33 -18.34
N ALA A 17 -23.12 14.15 -19.65
CA ALA A 17 -22.61 15.16 -20.56
C ALA A 17 -23.49 16.41 -20.50
N ALA A 18 -23.16 17.35 -19.60
CA ALA A 18 -23.55 18.75 -19.77
C ALA A 18 -22.86 19.24 -21.03
N ALA A 19 -23.56 20.03 -21.84
CA ALA A 19 -22.99 20.68 -23.03
C ALA A 19 -21.65 21.33 -22.62
N ALA A 20 -20.54 20.90 -23.23
CA ALA A 20 -19.20 21.27 -22.83
C ALA A 20 -19.10 22.83 -22.89
N GLY A 21 -19.06 23.45 -21.71
CA GLY A 21 -18.75 24.87 -21.58
C GLY A 21 -17.34 25.10 -22.14
N SER A 22 -17.11 26.18 -22.84
CA SER A 22 -15.78 26.52 -23.37
C SER A 22 -14.81 26.66 -22.19
N THR A 23 -13.60 26.10 -22.34
CA THR A 23 -12.52 26.24 -21.35
C THR A 23 -11.80 27.57 -21.55
N LEU A 24 -11.57 28.29 -20.46
CA LEU A 24 -10.67 29.42 -20.37
C LEU A 24 -9.32 28.95 -19.80
N TYR A 25 -8.23 29.37 -20.43
CA TYR A 25 -6.89 28.95 -20.01
C TYR A 25 -6.14 30.08 -19.31
N VAL A 26 -5.45 29.77 -18.25
CA VAL A 26 -4.55 30.65 -17.50
C VAL A 26 -3.16 30.03 -17.49
N ASN A 27 -2.17 30.76 -17.98
CA ASN A 27 -0.79 30.29 -18.01
C ASN A 27 0.19 31.47 -18.06
N ASN A 28 0.91 31.73 -16.97
CA ASN A 28 1.88 32.81 -16.86
C ASN A 28 3.33 32.38 -17.11
N ALA A 29 3.57 31.16 -17.62
CA ALA A 29 4.91 30.69 -17.93
C ALA A 29 5.60 31.53 -19.01
N ALA A 30 6.90 31.67 -18.92
CA ALA A 30 7.69 32.33 -19.93
C ALA A 30 7.48 31.63 -21.30
N GLY A 31 7.01 32.38 -22.32
CA GLY A 31 6.71 31.81 -23.63
C GLY A 31 5.26 31.36 -23.86
N ALA A 32 4.39 31.42 -22.86
CA ALA A 32 2.96 31.11 -23.00
C ALA A 32 2.18 32.18 -23.84
N HIS A 33 2.80 33.31 -24.15
CA HIS A 33 2.17 34.45 -24.88
C HIS A 33 0.85 34.89 -24.25
N CYS A 34 0.80 34.91 -22.92
CA CYS A 34 -0.42 35.25 -22.19
C CYS A 34 -0.81 36.74 -22.33
N THR A 35 -2.09 37.02 -22.19
CA THR A 35 -2.61 38.39 -22.18
C THR A 35 -3.94 38.47 -21.42
N ASP A 36 -4.04 39.38 -20.46
CA ASP A 36 -5.26 39.60 -19.68
C ASP A 36 -6.32 40.40 -20.44
N ALA A 37 -5.97 40.99 -21.59
CA ALA A 37 -6.90 41.66 -22.50
C ALA A 37 -7.53 40.70 -23.54
N GLY A 38 -7.19 39.41 -23.52
CA GLY A 38 -7.65 38.41 -24.48
C GLY A 38 -8.93 37.67 -24.05
N GLY A 39 -9.26 36.62 -24.79
CA GLY A 39 -10.41 35.75 -24.55
C GLY A 39 -10.09 34.45 -23.82
N GLY A 40 -8.85 34.25 -23.32
CA GLY A 40 -8.46 33.05 -22.57
C GLY A 40 -8.39 31.77 -23.42
N ALA A 41 -8.14 31.88 -24.72
CA ALA A 41 -7.90 30.70 -25.55
C ALA A 41 -6.57 30.03 -25.20
N GLN A 42 -6.44 28.73 -25.45
CA GLN A 42 -5.22 27.99 -25.12
C GLN A 42 -3.95 28.54 -25.79
N SER A 43 -4.10 29.11 -27.03
CA SER A 43 -3.01 29.75 -27.79
C SER A 43 -2.69 31.17 -27.32
N ALA A 44 -3.56 31.80 -26.51
CA ALA A 44 -3.40 33.12 -25.93
C ALA A 44 -4.11 33.13 -24.55
N PRO A 45 -3.57 32.46 -23.57
CA PRO A 45 -4.19 32.29 -22.24
C PRO A 45 -4.18 33.63 -21.48
N PHE A 46 -4.96 33.71 -20.41
CA PHE A 46 -4.80 34.78 -19.42
C PHE A 46 -3.48 34.64 -18.68
N CYS A 47 -2.89 35.77 -18.28
CA CYS A 47 -1.68 35.78 -17.42
C CYS A 47 -2.04 35.65 -15.94
N THR A 48 -3.25 36.10 -15.56
CA THR A 48 -3.74 36.09 -14.20
C THR A 48 -5.05 35.30 -14.07
N ILE A 49 -5.26 34.67 -12.89
CA ILE A 49 -6.53 34.00 -12.58
C ILE A 49 -7.64 35.02 -12.42
N GLY A 50 -7.33 36.22 -11.90
CA GLY A 50 -8.25 37.31 -11.71
C GLY A 50 -8.88 37.77 -13.04
N ALA A 51 -8.12 37.83 -14.15
CA ALA A 51 -8.63 38.16 -15.48
C ALA A 51 -9.67 37.13 -15.96
N ALA A 52 -9.38 35.82 -15.77
CA ALA A 52 -10.33 34.75 -16.10
C ALA A 52 -11.58 34.81 -15.19
N ALA A 53 -11.41 35.01 -13.88
CA ALA A 53 -12.51 35.12 -12.92
C ALA A 53 -13.47 36.30 -13.21
N ALA A 54 -12.98 37.38 -13.82
CA ALA A 54 -13.77 38.52 -14.17
C ALA A 54 -14.74 38.23 -15.33
N VAL A 55 -14.41 37.34 -16.26
CA VAL A 55 -15.17 37.08 -17.50
C VAL A 55 -15.87 35.72 -17.54
N VAL A 56 -15.50 34.77 -16.68
CA VAL A 56 -16.03 33.40 -16.64
C VAL A 56 -17.56 33.37 -16.55
N GLN A 57 -18.19 32.45 -17.27
CA GLN A 57 -19.64 32.29 -17.36
C GLN A 57 -20.07 30.93 -16.78
N PRO A 58 -21.35 30.75 -16.43
CA PRO A 58 -21.88 29.47 -15.96
C PRO A 58 -21.53 28.32 -16.93
N GLY A 59 -21.08 27.18 -16.38
CA GLY A 59 -20.68 26.00 -17.12
C GLY A 59 -19.27 26.03 -17.69
N GLN A 60 -18.54 27.12 -17.55
CA GLN A 60 -17.16 27.19 -18.02
C GLN A 60 -16.18 26.65 -16.98
N THR A 61 -15.08 26.11 -17.48
CA THR A 61 -13.90 25.70 -16.68
C THR A 61 -12.77 26.70 -16.93
N VAL A 62 -12.16 27.22 -15.89
CA VAL A 62 -10.89 27.94 -15.90
C VAL A 62 -9.79 26.92 -15.59
N ASP A 63 -9.02 26.57 -16.61
CA ASP A 63 -7.92 25.61 -16.55
C ASP A 63 -6.60 26.37 -16.28
N ILE A 64 -6.00 26.14 -15.12
CA ILE A 64 -4.87 26.90 -14.60
C ILE A 64 -3.61 26.05 -14.70
N ALA A 65 -2.65 26.51 -15.50
CA ALA A 65 -1.36 25.82 -15.64
C ALA A 65 -0.52 25.89 -14.37
N ASP A 66 0.42 24.95 -14.22
CA ASP A 66 1.39 24.97 -13.14
C ASP A 66 2.14 26.30 -13.10
N GLY A 67 2.31 26.85 -11.93
CA GLY A 67 3.02 28.13 -11.76
C GLY A 67 2.64 28.88 -10.49
N ALA A 68 3.32 29.97 -10.24
CA ALA A 68 3.02 30.90 -9.16
C ALA A 68 2.19 32.07 -9.66
N TYR A 69 1.06 32.31 -9.01
CA TYR A 69 0.11 33.39 -9.31
C TYR A 69 0.02 34.32 -8.08
N PRO A 70 0.96 35.27 -7.94
CA PRO A 70 1.06 36.13 -6.75
C PRO A 70 0.02 37.28 -6.82
N GLU A 71 -1.24 36.93 -6.73
CA GLU A 71 -2.36 37.88 -6.82
C GLU A 71 -3.34 37.73 -5.66
N ASP A 72 -4.02 38.84 -5.30
CA ASP A 72 -5.20 38.83 -4.48
C ASP A 72 -6.39 38.48 -5.37
N LEU A 73 -7.04 37.35 -5.11
CA LEU A 73 -8.11 36.87 -5.97
C LEU A 73 -9.47 36.95 -5.28
N THR A 74 -10.44 37.58 -5.92
CA THR A 74 -11.83 37.59 -5.46
C THR A 74 -12.75 37.00 -6.54
N VAL A 75 -13.48 35.96 -6.21
CA VAL A 75 -14.47 35.31 -7.07
C VAL A 75 -15.88 35.74 -6.61
N THR A 76 -16.60 36.43 -7.50
CA THR A 76 -17.98 36.88 -7.27
C THR A 76 -18.96 36.33 -8.31
N LYS A 77 -18.47 35.73 -9.41
CA LYS A 77 -19.29 35.13 -10.44
C LYS A 77 -19.93 33.82 -9.93
N SER A 78 -21.15 33.61 -10.38
CA SER A 78 -21.92 32.42 -10.04
C SER A 78 -22.18 31.56 -11.25
N GLY A 79 -22.12 30.22 -11.05
CA GLY A 79 -22.70 29.23 -11.96
C GLY A 79 -24.19 29.01 -11.68
N THR A 80 -24.70 27.91 -12.20
CA THR A 80 -26.01 27.34 -11.80
C THR A 80 -25.81 25.90 -11.33
N ALA A 81 -26.84 25.31 -10.75
CA ALA A 81 -26.76 23.93 -10.29
C ALA A 81 -26.43 22.95 -11.44
N GLU A 82 -26.95 23.22 -12.65
CA GLU A 82 -26.74 22.41 -13.85
C GLU A 82 -25.46 22.78 -14.61
N ALA A 83 -24.93 23.98 -14.35
CA ALA A 83 -23.78 24.56 -15.08
C ALA A 83 -22.87 25.31 -14.06
N PRO A 84 -22.19 24.64 -13.15
CA PRO A 84 -21.28 25.29 -12.19
C PRO A 84 -20.08 25.91 -12.92
N ILE A 85 -19.48 26.91 -12.31
CA ILE A 85 -18.16 27.42 -12.71
C ILE A 85 -17.08 26.57 -12.02
N THR A 86 -16.07 26.13 -12.77
CA THR A 86 -14.97 25.33 -12.20
C THR A 86 -13.64 26.03 -12.43
N PHE A 87 -12.87 26.23 -11.37
CA PHE A 87 -11.46 26.62 -11.40
C PHE A 87 -10.63 25.40 -11.04
N ARG A 88 -9.74 24.95 -11.92
CA ARG A 88 -8.94 23.75 -11.65
C ARG A 88 -7.50 23.88 -12.13
N ALA A 89 -6.58 23.24 -11.41
CA ALA A 89 -5.27 22.93 -11.92
C ALA A 89 -5.21 21.46 -12.38
N THR A 90 -4.35 21.18 -13.37
CA THR A 90 -4.16 19.81 -13.89
C THR A 90 -3.44 18.92 -12.85
N LYS A 91 -2.63 19.57 -11.98
CA LYS A 91 -1.83 18.92 -10.94
C LYS A 91 -2.00 19.65 -9.61
N ASN A 92 -1.82 18.94 -8.51
CA ASN A 92 -1.72 19.50 -7.16
C ASN A 92 -0.25 19.69 -6.74
N GLU A 93 -0.02 20.22 -5.54
CA GLU A 93 1.31 20.47 -4.98
C GLU A 93 2.20 19.20 -4.88
N ASN A 94 1.59 18.02 -4.73
CA ASN A 94 2.32 16.75 -4.60
C ASN A 94 2.73 16.17 -5.98
N SER A 95 2.33 16.81 -7.07
CA SER A 95 2.72 16.39 -8.41
C SER A 95 4.13 16.89 -8.75
N PRO A 96 4.92 16.15 -9.54
CA PRO A 96 6.19 16.66 -10.06
C PRO A 96 5.99 17.99 -10.80
N GLY A 97 6.56 19.09 -10.28
CA GLY A 97 6.42 20.43 -10.83
C GLY A 97 5.56 21.39 -10.00
N GLY A 98 4.84 20.89 -8.94
CA GLY A 98 4.30 21.76 -7.88
C GLY A 98 2.92 22.36 -8.08
N GLY A 99 2.21 22.12 -9.19
CA GLY A 99 0.84 22.60 -9.41
C GLY A 99 0.67 24.14 -9.52
N ALA A 100 -0.57 24.60 -9.47
CA ALA A 100 -0.90 26.02 -9.50
C ALA A 100 -1.00 26.59 -8.08
N ARG A 101 -0.13 27.57 -7.76
CA ARG A 101 -0.04 28.21 -6.44
C ARG A 101 -0.52 29.65 -6.49
N ILE A 102 -1.57 29.94 -5.73
CA ILE A 102 -2.21 31.26 -5.66
C ILE A 102 -1.72 31.98 -4.39
N GLY A 103 -1.22 33.22 -4.55
CA GLY A 103 -0.59 33.99 -3.49
C GLY A 103 0.93 33.74 -3.38
N GLY A 104 1.55 34.08 -2.27
CA GLY A 104 2.98 33.86 -2.06
C GLY A 104 3.46 34.31 -0.69
N TRP A 105 4.32 33.52 -0.07
CA TRP A 105 4.90 33.73 1.26
C TRP A 105 5.54 35.11 1.46
N ASN A 106 6.26 35.62 0.46
CA ASN A 106 7.00 36.88 0.57
C ASN A 106 6.21 38.11 0.13
N GLN A 107 4.95 37.92 -0.28
CA GLN A 107 4.09 39.02 -0.71
C GLN A 107 3.00 39.20 0.34
N GLN A 108 2.71 40.45 0.71
CA GLN A 108 1.59 40.76 1.61
C GLN A 108 0.25 40.64 0.83
N THR A 109 0.01 39.46 0.28
CA THR A 109 -1.26 39.16 -0.39
C THR A 109 -2.37 39.10 0.66
N ASN A 110 -3.55 39.62 0.32
CA ASN A 110 -4.69 39.66 1.23
C ASN A 110 -5.45 38.33 1.34
N GLY A 111 -5.12 37.35 0.48
CA GLY A 111 -5.73 36.06 0.46
C GLY A 111 -6.70 35.85 -0.72
N PHE A 112 -7.37 34.72 -0.68
CA PHE A 112 -8.37 34.32 -1.66
C PHE A 112 -9.77 34.47 -1.11
N PHE A 113 -10.66 35.14 -1.86
CA PHE A 113 -12.01 35.47 -1.41
C PHE A 113 -13.06 34.90 -2.39
N VAL A 114 -14.08 34.22 -1.85
CA VAL A 114 -15.30 33.85 -2.56
C VAL A 114 -16.44 34.60 -1.89
N THR A 115 -16.98 35.62 -2.57
CA THR A 115 -17.96 36.53 -1.97
C THR A 115 -19.27 36.53 -2.75
N GLY A 116 -20.36 36.10 -2.10
CA GLY A 116 -21.71 36.07 -2.67
C GLY A 116 -21.88 35.13 -3.88
N ALA A 117 -20.84 34.39 -4.26
CA ALA A 117 -20.86 33.49 -5.41
C ALA A 117 -21.62 32.19 -5.10
N GLN A 118 -22.24 31.62 -6.13
CA GLN A 118 -23.00 30.37 -6.03
C GLN A 118 -22.57 29.37 -7.11
N HIS A 119 -22.63 28.06 -6.79
CA HIS A 119 -22.33 26.96 -7.69
C HIS A 119 -20.93 27.12 -8.33
N VAL A 120 -19.91 27.22 -7.47
CA VAL A 120 -18.50 27.35 -7.89
C VAL A 120 -17.66 26.21 -7.29
N ARG A 121 -16.79 25.64 -8.07
CA ARG A 121 -15.88 24.55 -7.71
C ARG A 121 -14.43 24.95 -7.87
N PHE A 122 -13.59 24.58 -6.90
CA PHE A 122 -12.13 24.77 -6.91
C PHE A 122 -11.47 23.43 -6.74
N GLU A 123 -10.64 23.01 -7.70
CA GLU A 123 -10.08 21.66 -7.76
C GLU A 123 -8.55 21.71 -7.94
N ASN A 124 -7.81 20.96 -7.11
CA ASN A 124 -6.34 20.80 -7.21
C ASN A 124 -5.54 22.10 -7.07
N LEU A 125 -6.01 23.09 -6.34
CA LEU A 125 -5.35 24.38 -6.19
C LEU A 125 -4.58 24.47 -4.88
N THR A 126 -3.48 25.23 -4.88
CA THR A 126 -2.72 25.57 -3.67
C THR A 126 -2.87 27.06 -3.37
N PHE A 127 -3.24 27.36 -2.13
CA PHE A 127 -3.41 28.72 -1.62
C PHE A 127 -2.36 29.05 -0.57
N ASP A 128 -1.67 30.18 -0.73
CA ASP A 128 -0.62 30.62 0.18
C ASP A 128 -0.82 32.11 0.54
N ALA A 129 -0.96 32.39 1.83
CA ALA A 129 -1.12 33.75 2.31
C ALA A 129 -0.12 34.06 3.43
N GLY A 130 0.15 35.36 3.65
CA GLY A 130 0.98 35.81 4.77
C GLY A 130 0.39 35.49 6.15
N TYR A 131 1.21 35.30 7.16
CA TYR A 131 0.93 34.75 8.47
C TYR A 131 -0.26 35.35 9.27
N LEU A 132 -0.75 36.54 8.95
CA LEU A 132 -1.73 37.25 9.76
C LEU A 132 -3.12 37.32 9.11
N LYS A 133 -3.35 36.70 7.96
CA LYS A 133 -4.61 36.76 7.20
C LYS A 133 -5.10 35.36 6.84
N PRO A 134 -6.43 35.13 6.77
CA PRO A 134 -6.97 33.88 6.22
C PRO A 134 -6.48 33.67 4.80
N SER A 135 -6.07 32.44 4.49
CA SER A 135 -5.66 32.09 3.13
C SER A 135 -6.87 31.99 2.20
N ILE A 136 -8.00 31.51 2.73
CA ILE A 136 -9.28 31.42 2.01
C ILE A 136 -10.38 32.02 2.90
N VAL A 137 -11.20 32.90 2.33
CA VAL A 137 -12.42 33.38 2.95
C VAL A 137 -13.60 33.14 2.01
N VAL A 138 -14.60 32.41 2.51
CA VAL A 138 -15.90 32.20 1.84
C VAL A 138 -16.96 32.97 2.61
N SER A 139 -17.57 33.99 1.99
CA SER A 139 -18.53 34.87 2.67
C SER A 139 -19.80 35.08 1.86
N GLY A 140 -20.96 34.79 2.47
CA GLY A 140 -22.25 34.95 1.84
C GLY A 140 -22.45 34.12 0.58
N ALA A 141 -21.71 33.02 0.44
CA ALA A 141 -21.65 32.17 -0.73
C ALA A 141 -22.54 30.93 -0.53
N ARG A 142 -22.93 30.28 -1.62
CA ARG A 142 -23.78 29.10 -1.58
C ARG A 142 -23.34 28.03 -2.56
N ASP A 143 -23.38 26.76 -2.16
CA ASP A 143 -22.97 25.61 -3.00
C ASP A 143 -21.58 25.83 -3.62
N VAL A 144 -20.60 26.05 -2.76
CA VAL A 144 -19.19 26.21 -3.11
C VAL A 144 -18.42 24.98 -2.67
N VAL A 145 -17.64 24.39 -3.58
CA VAL A 145 -16.86 23.19 -3.32
C VAL A 145 -15.38 23.47 -3.51
N PHE A 146 -14.59 23.15 -2.49
CA PHE A 146 -13.13 23.02 -2.57
C PHE A 146 -12.80 21.55 -2.50
N ASP A 147 -12.13 21.02 -3.51
CA ASP A 147 -11.75 19.64 -3.59
C ASP A 147 -10.26 19.47 -3.89
N ASN A 148 -9.58 18.63 -3.09
CA ASN A 148 -8.14 18.38 -3.20
C ASN A 148 -7.33 19.69 -3.26
N THR A 149 -7.65 20.61 -2.36
CA THR A 149 -6.98 21.92 -2.28
C THR A 149 -6.02 21.96 -1.10
N SER A 150 -4.87 22.63 -1.27
CA SER A 150 -3.88 22.82 -0.24
C SER A 150 -3.87 24.26 0.25
N VAL A 151 -3.73 24.45 1.54
CA VAL A 151 -3.60 25.75 2.21
C VAL A 151 -2.27 25.80 2.95
N LEU A 152 -1.37 26.66 2.50
CA LEU A 152 -0.04 26.81 3.07
C LEU A 152 0.09 28.21 3.72
N GLY A 153 0.37 28.23 5.02
CA GLY A 153 0.50 29.49 5.76
C GLY A 153 -0.82 30.18 6.07
N GLY A 154 -0.78 31.48 6.32
CA GLY A 154 -1.95 32.27 6.73
C GLY A 154 -2.64 31.79 8.01
N THR A 155 -3.83 32.28 8.29
CA THR A 155 -4.67 31.83 9.41
C THR A 155 -5.72 30.78 8.98
N GLY A 156 -5.44 30.02 7.92
CA GLY A 156 -6.27 28.91 7.46
C GLY A 156 -7.46 29.32 6.60
N VAL A 157 -8.54 28.53 6.67
CA VAL A 157 -9.78 28.71 5.91
C VAL A 157 -10.86 29.30 6.82
N ARG A 158 -11.61 30.31 6.33
CA ARG A 158 -12.76 30.85 7.04
C ARG A 158 -14.01 30.84 6.16
N ILE A 159 -15.06 30.21 6.65
CA ILE A 159 -16.39 30.16 6.04
C ILE A 159 -17.32 30.97 6.93
N THR A 160 -17.90 32.08 6.39
CA THR A 160 -18.59 33.10 7.21
C THR A 160 -19.75 33.77 6.45
N GLY A 161 -20.39 34.78 7.08
CA GLY A 161 -21.35 35.67 6.43
C GLY A 161 -22.61 34.95 5.95
N ALA A 162 -23.13 34.01 6.74
CA ALA A 162 -24.28 33.18 6.40
C ALA A 162 -24.13 32.39 5.09
N SER A 163 -22.92 31.86 4.84
CA SER A 163 -22.69 30.94 3.73
C SER A 163 -23.47 29.64 3.91
N ASP A 164 -23.95 29.05 2.81
CA ASP A 164 -24.79 27.85 2.84
C ASP A 164 -24.21 26.75 1.93
N LYS A 165 -24.16 25.51 2.44
CA LYS A 165 -23.71 24.33 1.68
C LYS A 165 -22.29 24.48 1.08
N VAL A 166 -21.35 24.97 1.88
CA VAL A 166 -19.94 24.98 1.51
C VAL A 166 -19.31 23.64 1.82
N VAL A 167 -18.66 23.02 0.86
CA VAL A 167 -17.92 21.76 1.03
C VAL A 167 -16.41 22.04 0.92
N PHE A 168 -15.66 21.62 1.93
CA PHE A 168 -14.19 21.59 1.89
C PHE A 168 -13.71 20.15 2.07
N GLY A 169 -13.27 19.52 0.98
CA GLY A 169 -12.96 18.10 0.94
C GLY A 169 -11.57 17.81 0.41
N ARG A 170 -10.97 16.73 0.89
CA ARG A 170 -9.65 16.21 0.50
C ARG A 170 -8.52 17.25 0.61
N GLY A 171 -8.69 18.25 1.46
CA GLY A 171 -7.75 19.36 1.63
C GLY A 171 -6.56 19.02 2.51
N SER A 172 -5.46 19.79 2.33
CA SER A 172 -4.32 19.83 3.25
C SER A 172 -4.16 21.22 3.81
N ILE A 173 -4.32 21.39 5.10
CA ILE A 173 -4.35 22.71 5.74
C ILE A 173 -3.20 22.85 6.74
N GLY A 174 -2.17 23.62 6.36
CA GLY A 174 -1.07 24.04 7.21
C GLY A 174 -1.19 25.55 7.50
N SER A 175 -1.61 25.94 8.71
CA SER A 175 -1.94 27.33 9.05
C SER A 175 -1.18 27.85 10.27
N ALA A 176 -1.01 29.17 10.37
CA ALA A 176 -0.52 29.85 11.56
C ALA A 176 -1.62 30.26 12.55
N GLY A 177 -2.87 29.96 12.21
CA GLY A 177 -4.08 30.16 13.03
C GLY A 177 -4.93 28.89 13.07
N PRO A 178 -6.20 28.96 13.45
CA PRO A 178 -7.10 27.83 13.31
C PRO A 178 -7.06 27.26 11.89
N GLY A 179 -7.07 25.92 11.76
CA GLY A 179 -7.01 25.29 10.44
C GLY A 179 -8.22 25.69 9.59
N ILE A 180 -9.43 25.40 10.10
CA ILE A 180 -10.70 25.79 9.47
C ILE A 180 -11.61 26.45 10.52
N THR A 181 -12.19 27.60 10.18
CA THR A 181 -13.20 28.28 10.98
C THR A 181 -14.51 28.38 10.18
N VAL A 182 -15.61 27.95 10.78
CA VAL A 182 -16.98 28.13 10.26
C VAL A 182 -17.72 29.02 11.24
N ASP A 183 -18.14 30.21 10.81
CA ASP A 183 -18.79 31.18 11.69
C ASP A 183 -19.86 32.03 10.98
N GLY A 184 -20.33 33.07 11.65
CA GLY A 184 -21.21 34.08 11.07
C GLY A 184 -22.55 33.55 10.58
N GLY A 185 -23.10 32.52 11.22
CA GLY A 185 -24.41 31.94 10.88
C GLY A 185 -24.38 31.08 9.62
N SER A 186 -23.23 30.55 9.23
CA SER A 186 -23.10 29.62 8.09
C SER A 186 -23.83 28.30 8.41
N THR A 187 -24.46 27.69 7.39
CA THR A 187 -25.27 26.48 7.54
C THR A 187 -24.89 25.38 6.54
N GLY A 188 -25.13 24.10 6.92
CA GLY A 188 -24.91 22.97 6.03
C GLY A 188 -23.48 22.85 5.48
N THR A 189 -22.50 23.40 6.18
CA THR A 189 -21.08 23.27 5.81
C THR A 189 -20.62 21.84 6.01
N VAL A 190 -19.87 21.28 5.04
CA VAL A 190 -19.29 19.94 5.11
C VAL A 190 -17.75 20.03 5.05
N LEU A 191 -17.11 19.60 6.11
CA LEU A 191 -15.66 19.48 6.21
C LEU A 191 -15.30 17.98 6.21
N THR A 192 -14.76 17.48 5.10
CA THR A 192 -14.62 16.03 4.91
C THR A 192 -13.26 15.62 4.35
N THR A 193 -12.70 14.56 4.88
CA THR A 193 -11.49 13.91 4.35
C THR A 193 -10.28 14.87 4.26
N ASN A 194 -10.18 15.83 5.19
CA ASN A 194 -9.09 16.81 5.23
C ASN A 194 -7.99 16.38 6.19
N VAL A 195 -6.76 16.78 5.88
CA VAL A 195 -5.64 16.78 6.81
C VAL A 195 -5.44 18.19 7.36
N VAL A 196 -5.56 18.37 8.67
CA VAL A 196 -5.48 19.68 9.33
C VAL A 196 -4.32 19.67 10.32
N GLN A 197 -3.25 20.42 9.99
CA GLN A 197 -2.03 20.51 10.78
C GLN A 197 -1.65 21.97 11.01
N PRO A 198 -2.29 22.67 11.98
CA PRO A 198 -1.88 24.02 12.33
C PRO A 198 -0.46 24.03 12.86
N ASN A 199 0.29 25.10 12.53
CA ASN A 199 1.68 25.23 12.96
C ASN A 199 1.78 25.35 14.49
N SER A 200 2.57 24.50 15.13
CA SER A 200 2.76 24.40 16.57
C SER A 200 3.34 25.66 17.26
N GLY A 201 3.89 26.60 16.49
CA GLY A 201 4.39 27.88 17.01
C GLY A 201 3.30 28.90 17.34
N TYR A 202 2.07 28.67 16.92
CA TYR A 202 0.94 29.58 17.09
C TYR A 202 -0.23 28.84 17.76
N ASN A 203 -0.86 29.45 18.76
CA ASN A 203 -1.99 28.89 19.52
C ASN A 203 -3.17 28.57 18.60
N SER A 204 -3.20 27.36 18.01
CA SER A 204 -4.07 27.09 16.88
C SER A 204 -4.87 25.81 17.08
N THR A 205 -6.19 25.95 17.13
CA THR A 205 -7.16 24.85 17.09
C THR A 205 -7.28 24.29 15.67
N GLY A 206 -7.58 23.01 15.54
CA GLY A 206 -7.76 22.37 14.23
C GLY A 206 -8.96 22.92 13.47
N ILE A 207 -10.16 22.64 13.98
CA ILE A 207 -11.45 23.07 13.40
C ILE A 207 -12.24 23.82 14.46
N VAL A 208 -12.80 24.99 14.11
CA VAL A 208 -13.67 25.80 14.96
C VAL A 208 -15.00 26.01 14.23
N VAL A 209 -16.11 25.63 14.85
CA VAL A 209 -17.48 25.85 14.38
C VAL A 209 -18.18 26.70 15.41
N GLN A 210 -18.54 27.94 15.04
CA GLN A 210 -19.17 28.91 15.96
C GLN A 210 -20.45 29.44 15.37
N ASP A 211 -21.58 29.34 16.12
CA ASP A 211 -22.90 29.80 15.72
C ASP A 211 -23.27 29.33 14.28
N SER A 212 -22.94 28.08 13.95
CA SER A 212 -23.05 27.55 12.59
C SER A 212 -23.71 26.16 12.62
N PRO A 213 -25.05 26.12 12.60
CA PRO A 213 -25.81 24.88 12.72
C PRO A 213 -25.65 23.97 11.51
N ASP A 214 -25.98 22.68 11.70
CA ASP A 214 -25.94 21.64 10.65
C ASP A 214 -24.59 21.48 9.96
N THR A 215 -23.50 21.83 10.66
CA THR A 215 -22.14 21.62 10.16
C THR A 215 -21.74 20.15 10.30
N VAL A 216 -21.23 19.56 9.24
CA VAL A 216 -20.72 18.18 9.20
C VAL A 216 -19.19 18.21 9.21
N VAL A 217 -18.59 17.49 10.16
CA VAL A 217 -17.15 17.30 10.30
C VAL A 217 -16.88 15.80 10.27
N VAL A 218 -16.48 15.24 9.12
CA VAL A 218 -16.43 13.79 8.90
C VAL A 218 -15.11 13.37 8.24
N SER A 219 -14.55 12.24 8.70
CA SER A 219 -13.34 11.63 8.12
C SER A 219 -12.15 12.58 7.99
N ASN A 220 -11.95 13.51 8.91
CA ASN A 220 -10.78 14.37 8.92
C ASN A 220 -9.68 13.80 9.81
N SER A 221 -8.42 14.02 9.44
CA SER A 221 -7.25 13.73 10.27
C SER A 221 -6.64 15.03 10.78
N LEU A 222 -6.69 15.24 12.10
CA LEU A 222 -6.22 16.44 12.76
C LEU A 222 -4.98 16.16 13.61
N ASN A 223 -3.94 16.96 13.44
CA ASN A 223 -2.76 16.94 14.28
C ASN A 223 -2.48 18.37 14.78
N THR A 224 -2.95 18.69 15.99
CA THR A 224 -2.98 20.07 16.49
C THR A 224 -1.89 20.38 17.50
N ASN A 225 -1.05 19.43 17.90
CA ASN A 225 0.11 19.65 18.75
C ASN A 225 -0.13 20.62 19.90
N CYS A 226 -0.81 20.20 20.97
CA CYS A 226 -1.03 21.01 22.19
C CYS A 226 -2.30 21.88 22.24
N PHE A 227 -3.08 21.98 21.19
CA PHE A 227 -4.31 22.79 21.15
C PHE A 227 -5.53 21.94 20.85
N GLY A 228 -6.75 22.50 21.00
CA GLY A 228 -7.98 21.79 20.76
C GLY A 228 -8.08 21.21 19.32
N GLY A 229 -8.61 20.04 19.19
CA GLY A 229 -8.83 19.40 17.87
C GLY A 229 -10.03 20.02 17.16
N ILE A 230 -11.24 19.68 17.58
CA ILE A 230 -12.52 20.17 17.03
C ILE A 230 -13.26 20.91 18.13
N VAL A 231 -13.71 22.13 17.84
CA VAL A 231 -14.46 22.98 18.80
C VAL A 231 -15.78 23.41 18.16
N LEU A 232 -16.90 23.05 18.77
CA LEU A 232 -18.23 23.50 18.42
C LEU A 232 -18.74 24.46 19.53
N ASP A 233 -18.83 25.74 19.21
CA ASP A 233 -19.16 26.80 20.17
C ASP A 233 -20.41 27.58 19.75
N GLY A 234 -20.90 28.43 20.66
CA GLY A 234 -22.13 29.18 20.44
C GLY A 234 -23.36 28.28 20.29
N THR A 235 -24.11 28.46 19.20
CA THR A 235 -25.31 27.71 18.84
C THR A 235 -25.15 26.84 17.60
N SER A 236 -24.10 26.05 17.56
CA SER A 236 -23.79 25.15 16.44
C SER A 236 -24.57 23.83 16.56
N THR A 237 -25.91 23.92 16.65
CA THR A 237 -26.81 22.78 16.85
C THR A 237 -26.95 21.90 15.61
N GLY A 238 -27.34 20.62 15.77
CA GLY A 238 -27.55 19.69 14.64
C GLY A 238 -26.28 19.25 13.93
N ALA A 239 -25.13 19.62 14.45
CA ALA A 239 -23.85 19.24 13.83
C ALA A 239 -23.58 17.72 13.91
N VAL A 240 -22.78 17.22 12.98
CA VAL A 240 -22.31 15.82 12.93
C VAL A 240 -20.80 15.80 13.02
N VAL A 241 -20.24 14.98 13.93
CA VAL A 241 -18.79 14.81 14.11
C VAL A 241 -18.50 13.32 14.13
N GLU A 242 -18.15 12.74 12.98
CA GLU A 242 -18.00 11.29 12.82
C GLU A 242 -16.73 10.91 12.03
N ASN A 243 -16.19 9.72 12.31
CA ASN A 243 -15.04 9.16 11.62
C ASN A 243 -13.77 10.02 11.65
N ASN A 244 -13.65 11.00 12.55
CA ASN A 244 -12.45 11.83 12.59
C ASN A 244 -11.36 11.16 13.42
N VAL A 245 -10.11 11.40 13.04
CA VAL A 245 -8.92 11.08 13.82
C VAL A 245 -8.35 12.39 14.36
N VAL A 246 -8.41 12.56 15.66
CA VAL A 246 -8.06 13.80 16.35
C VAL A 246 -6.89 13.55 17.28
N ASN A 247 -5.70 14.02 16.90
CA ASN A 247 -4.51 13.93 17.72
C ASN A 247 -4.11 15.30 18.27
N THR A 248 -4.24 15.46 19.58
CA THR A 248 -3.77 16.65 20.32
C THR A 248 -2.54 16.33 21.16
N ALA A 249 -2.10 15.09 21.23
CA ALA A 249 -0.99 14.60 22.04
C ALA A 249 0.36 14.60 21.31
N ALA A 250 0.38 14.83 20.00
CA ALA A 250 1.55 14.60 19.17
C ALA A 250 2.80 15.36 19.65
N ASN A 251 3.77 14.56 19.98
CA ASN A 251 5.20 14.88 20.02
C ASN A 251 5.67 16.05 20.83
N LEU A 252 5.39 16.31 22.03
CA LEU A 252 6.25 17.34 22.57
C LEU A 252 5.82 17.88 23.94
N GLU A 253 6.11 17.12 24.95
CA GLU A 253 6.32 17.68 26.29
C GLU A 253 7.30 18.86 26.30
N LYS A 254 8.15 18.98 25.28
CA LYS A 254 9.18 20.02 25.20
C LYS A 254 8.78 21.30 24.45
N SER A 255 7.82 21.28 23.51
CA SER A 255 7.49 22.44 22.68
C SER A 255 6.21 23.17 23.08
N CYS A 256 5.30 22.53 23.79
CA CYS A 256 4.03 23.14 24.21
C CYS A 256 4.16 24.14 25.38
N GLY A 257 5.22 24.08 26.16
CA GLY A 257 5.45 24.94 27.34
C GLY A 257 4.31 24.86 28.39
N ALA A 258 4.39 25.65 29.43
CA ALA A 258 3.41 25.71 30.54
C ALA A 258 1.99 26.20 30.11
N LYS A 259 1.78 26.57 28.85
CA LYS A 259 0.51 27.09 28.30
C LYS A 259 -0.40 26.02 27.72
N ALA A 260 0.05 24.79 27.63
CA ALA A 260 -0.66 23.70 26.95
C ALA A 260 -1.50 22.81 27.90
N THR A 261 -1.85 23.31 29.08
CA THR A 261 -2.75 22.58 29.97
C THR A 261 -4.19 22.64 29.40
N GLY A 262 -4.78 21.47 29.08
CA GLY A 262 -6.19 21.34 28.74
C GLY A 262 -6.54 21.31 27.24
N ALA A 263 -5.61 20.86 26.37
CA ALA A 263 -5.94 20.61 24.96
C ALA A 263 -6.91 19.44 24.83
N THR A 264 -8.21 19.73 24.78
CA THR A 264 -9.27 18.73 24.58
C THR A 264 -9.35 18.34 23.12
N GLY A 265 -9.56 17.04 22.84
CA GLY A 265 -9.74 16.54 21.48
C GLY A 265 -10.96 17.14 20.80
N ILE A 266 -12.14 16.96 21.39
CA ILE A 266 -13.40 17.49 20.87
C ILE A 266 -14.12 18.27 21.97
N THR A 267 -14.44 19.54 21.71
CA THR A 267 -15.17 20.42 22.64
C THR A 267 -16.53 20.80 22.06
N VAL A 268 -17.60 20.62 22.84
CA VAL A 268 -18.97 21.00 22.48
C VAL A 268 -19.53 21.87 23.57
N ALA A 269 -19.86 23.12 23.24
CA ALA A 269 -20.52 24.04 24.16
C ALA A 269 -21.94 23.59 24.50
N VAL A 270 -22.45 24.01 25.67
CA VAL A 270 -23.79 23.62 26.14
C VAL A 270 -24.90 23.91 25.11
N ASN A 271 -24.85 25.08 24.47
CA ASN A 271 -25.85 25.50 23.50
C ASN A 271 -25.71 24.81 22.12
N SER A 272 -24.59 24.14 21.87
CA SER A 272 -24.33 23.38 20.64
C SER A 272 -24.76 21.91 20.76
N VAL A 273 -25.02 21.39 21.98
CA VAL A 273 -25.42 20.00 22.23
C VAL A 273 -26.73 19.57 21.53
N PRO A 274 -27.78 20.41 21.44
CA PRO A 274 -29.05 19.97 20.87
C PRO A 274 -28.91 19.47 19.42
N GLY A 275 -29.32 18.20 19.17
CA GLY A 275 -29.32 17.56 17.87
C GLY A 275 -27.94 17.16 17.34
N LEU A 276 -26.86 17.42 18.10
CA LEU A 276 -25.52 17.04 17.69
C LEU A 276 -25.31 15.53 17.80
N LYS A 277 -24.65 14.95 16.82
CA LYS A 277 -24.25 13.54 16.76
C LYS A 277 -22.72 13.43 16.74
N ALA A 278 -22.15 12.59 17.59
CA ALA A 278 -20.73 12.27 17.61
C ALA A 278 -20.54 10.76 17.79
N ASP A 279 -19.87 10.11 16.84
CA ASP A 279 -19.56 8.68 16.91
C ASP A 279 -18.41 8.31 15.95
N TYR A 280 -17.83 7.14 16.12
CA TYR A 280 -16.74 6.61 15.27
C TYR A 280 -15.49 7.50 15.24
N ASN A 281 -15.28 8.41 16.20
CA ASN A 281 -14.06 9.20 16.27
C ASN A 281 -12.94 8.45 17.00
N VAL A 282 -11.69 8.67 16.58
CA VAL A 282 -10.51 8.31 17.34
C VAL A 282 -9.92 9.58 17.93
N VAL A 283 -9.88 9.66 19.26
CA VAL A 283 -9.42 10.85 19.97
C VAL A 283 -8.22 10.51 20.85
N ASP A 284 -7.05 10.99 20.41
CA ASP A 284 -5.80 10.92 21.16
C ASP A 284 -5.55 12.24 21.85
N SER A 285 -5.92 12.31 23.13
CA SER A 285 -5.64 13.44 23.98
C SER A 285 -4.48 13.15 24.93
N ARG A 286 -3.78 14.19 25.35
CA ARG A 286 -2.77 14.07 26.39
C ARG A 286 -3.34 13.45 27.66
N SER A 287 -2.50 12.75 28.44
CA SER A 287 -2.91 12.10 29.68
C SER A 287 -3.49 13.05 30.75
N ASP A 288 -3.21 14.35 30.62
CA ASP A 288 -3.71 15.43 31.50
C ASP A 288 -4.94 16.18 30.92
N ALA A 289 -5.44 15.77 29.75
CA ALA A 289 -6.56 16.41 29.05
C ALA A 289 -7.70 15.41 28.81
N ALA A 290 -8.93 15.93 28.74
CA ALA A 290 -10.10 15.14 28.40
C ALA A 290 -10.14 14.88 26.89
N ALA A 291 -10.60 13.69 26.47
CA ALA A 291 -10.87 13.41 25.06
C ALA A 291 -12.04 14.26 24.57
N TYR A 292 -13.11 14.33 25.36
CA TYR A 292 -14.25 15.23 25.12
C TYR A 292 -14.46 16.22 26.25
N HIS A 293 -14.87 17.43 25.88
CA HIS A 293 -15.51 18.40 26.77
C HIS A 293 -16.90 18.67 26.23
N TRP A 294 -17.92 18.01 26.80
CA TRP A 294 -19.27 17.98 26.25
C TRP A 294 -20.25 18.66 27.18
N GLY A 295 -20.90 19.73 26.72
CA GLY A 295 -21.87 20.48 27.50
C GLY A 295 -21.32 21.04 28.82
N GLY A 296 -20.02 21.38 28.86
CA GLY A 296 -19.33 21.87 30.06
C GLY A 296 -18.74 20.76 30.95
N VAL A 297 -18.89 19.49 30.61
CA VAL A 297 -18.36 18.34 31.38
C VAL A 297 -17.20 17.65 30.65
N PRO A 298 -16.04 17.46 31.32
CA PRO A 298 -14.89 16.74 30.72
C PRO A 298 -15.07 15.23 30.84
N TYR A 299 -14.70 14.50 29.77
CA TYR A 299 -14.68 13.04 29.72
C TYR A 299 -13.33 12.55 29.17
N ALA A 300 -12.63 11.78 29.99
CA ALA A 300 -11.35 11.12 29.63
C ALA A 300 -11.51 9.63 29.34
N VAL A 301 -12.70 9.06 29.58
CA VAL A 301 -13.00 7.63 29.42
C VAL A 301 -14.23 7.47 28.54
N GLN A 302 -14.12 6.70 27.48
CA GLN A 302 -15.16 6.51 26.46
C GLN A 302 -16.47 5.97 27.07
N GLN A 303 -16.41 4.92 27.91
CA GLN A 303 -17.60 4.34 28.55
C GLN A 303 -18.36 5.36 29.41
N ALA A 304 -17.64 6.25 30.11
CA ALA A 304 -18.26 7.30 30.90
C ALA A 304 -18.94 8.36 30.04
N PHE A 305 -18.37 8.71 28.91
CA PHE A 305 -18.94 9.61 27.91
C PHE A 305 -20.22 9.02 27.32
N THR A 306 -20.15 7.78 26.83
CA THR A 306 -21.34 7.12 26.25
C THR A 306 -22.46 6.94 27.25
N ALA A 307 -22.16 6.52 28.49
CA ALA A 307 -23.17 6.34 29.54
C ALA A 307 -23.89 7.66 29.92
N ALA A 308 -23.16 8.78 29.87
CA ALA A 308 -23.70 10.08 30.25
C ALA A 308 -24.46 10.79 29.11
N THR A 309 -24.06 10.60 27.87
CA THR A 309 -24.50 11.40 26.71
C THR A 309 -25.26 10.60 25.66
N GLY A 310 -25.12 9.28 25.63
CA GLY A 310 -25.60 8.41 24.56
C GLY A 310 -24.80 8.56 23.24
N GLN A 311 -23.67 9.28 23.28
CA GLN A 311 -22.80 9.51 22.11
C GLN A 311 -21.55 8.64 22.20
N GLY A 312 -20.79 8.52 21.11
CA GLY A 312 -19.48 7.91 21.05
C GLY A 312 -19.47 6.42 21.41
N ALA A 313 -20.50 5.68 21.03
CA ALA A 313 -20.57 4.24 21.32
C ALA A 313 -19.43 3.46 20.62
N HIS A 314 -18.98 3.94 19.47
CA HIS A 314 -17.92 3.36 18.66
C HIS A 314 -16.64 4.21 18.65
N ASP A 315 -16.56 5.22 19.53
CA ASP A 315 -15.35 6.04 19.66
C ASP A 315 -14.21 5.27 20.32
N PHE A 316 -12.97 5.64 19.98
CA PHE A 316 -11.78 5.22 20.70
C PHE A 316 -11.09 6.42 21.36
N PHE A 317 -10.89 6.37 22.68
CA PHE A 317 -10.04 7.29 23.43
C PHE A 317 -8.70 6.61 23.66
N ALA A 318 -7.84 6.63 22.65
CA ALA A 318 -6.59 5.89 22.62
C ALA A 318 -5.54 6.65 21.82
N PRO A 319 -4.24 6.40 22.07
CA PRO A 319 -3.18 6.90 21.22
C PRO A 319 -3.46 6.55 19.75
N SER A 320 -3.65 7.56 18.93
CA SER A 320 -3.83 7.45 17.50
C SER A 320 -2.51 7.70 16.79
N TRP A 321 -1.65 6.69 16.74
CA TRP A 321 -0.47 6.75 15.89
C TRP A 321 -0.88 6.48 14.44
N VAL A 322 -1.71 7.34 13.89
CA VAL A 322 -1.99 7.39 12.45
C VAL A 322 -0.83 8.08 11.75
N GLN A 323 0.36 7.61 11.98
CA GLN A 323 1.50 7.81 11.09
C GLN A 323 2.56 6.77 11.43
N LYS A 324 2.60 5.71 10.57
CA LYS A 324 3.80 4.96 10.21
C LYS A 324 4.89 4.94 11.30
N GLY A 325 4.72 4.09 12.29
CA GLY A 325 5.76 3.72 13.22
C GLY A 325 5.68 2.22 13.49
N PRO A 326 6.82 1.54 13.58
CA PRO A 326 6.93 0.07 13.60
C PRO A 326 6.32 -0.64 14.80
N ASN A 327 5.71 0.07 15.75
CA ASN A 327 5.16 -0.47 16.98
C ASN A 327 3.75 0.04 17.27
N ALA A 328 2.99 0.51 16.26
CA ALA A 328 1.60 0.86 16.47
C ALA A 328 0.83 -0.41 16.89
N PRO A 329 0.05 -0.38 18.01
CA PRO A 329 -0.97 -1.40 18.23
C PRO A 329 -1.90 -1.41 17.02
N LEU A 330 -2.57 -2.53 16.75
CA LEU A 330 -3.59 -2.68 15.70
C LEU A 330 -4.33 -1.37 15.57
N ASP A 331 -4.18 -0.72 14.42
CA ASP A 331 -4.64 0.64 14.26
C ASP A 331 -6.16 0.66 14.33
N VAL A 332 -6.68 1.19 15.42
CA VAL A 332 -8.13 1.29 15.66
C VAL A 332 -8.85 2.14 14.60
N THR A 333 -8.11 2.75 13.69
CA THR A 333 -8.65 3.52 12.58
C THR A 333 -8.93 2.67 11.35
N VAL A 334 -8.24 1.52 11.20
CA VAL A 334 -8.36 0.65 10.05
C VAL A 334 -9.68 -0.14 10.10
N ASP A 335 -10.36 -0.26 8.96
CA ASP A 335 -11.58 -1.06 8.77
C ASP A 335 -12.68 -0.81 9.81
N SER A 336 -12.84 0.45 10.23
CA SER A 336 -13.67 0.74 11.41
C SER A 336 -14.58 1.96 11.29
N ALA A 337 -14.68 2.63 10.11
CA ALA A 337 -15.50 3.81 9.92
C ALA A 337 -16.98 3.50 9.68
N ASP A 338 -17.84 4.47 9.98
CA ASP A 338 -19.24 4.47 9.50
C ASP A 338 -19.30 5.01 8.07
N GLU A 339 -19.43 4.14 7.07
CA GLU A 339 -19.59 4.55 5.67
C GLU A 339 -20.90 5.30 5.39
N ASN A 340 -21.90 5.20 6.29
CA ASN A 340 -23.18 5.87 6.14
C ASN A 340 -23.17 7.27 6.77
N ALA A 341 -22.05 7.71 7.35
CA ALA A 341 -21.94 9.05 7.92
C ALA A 341 -22.17 10.13 6.85
N PRO A 342 -22.93 11.20 7.16
CA PRO A 342 -23.18 12.25 6.20
C PRO A 342 -21.88 12.94 5.78
N GLY A 343 -21.73 13.23 4.48
CA GLY A 343 -20.55 13.92 3.95
C GLY A 343 -19.38 13.02 3.61
N MET A 344 -19.51 11.69 3.72
CA MET A 344 -18.49 10.74 3.27
C MET A 344 -18.24 10.89 1.77
N LEU A 345 -16.96 10.89 1.37
CA LEU A 345 -16.55 10.86 -0.02
C LEU A 345 -16.31 9.40 -0.47
N PRO A 346 -16.45 9.09 -1.76
CA PRO A 346 -16.21 7.72 -2.26
C PRO A 346 -14.73 7.30 -2.20
N THR A 347 -13.82 8.26 -2.08
CA THR A 347 -12.38 8.04 -2.01
C THR A 347 -11.76 8.82 -0.86
N ASP A 348 -10.59 8.39 -0.43
CA ASP A 348 -9.77 9.08 0.57
C ASP A 348 -9.15 10.39 0.02
N ARG A 349 -8.29 11.04 0.82
CA ARG A 349 -7.57 12.25 0.40
C ARG A 349 -6.62 12.00 -0.78
N GLY A 350 -6.07 10.80 -0.91
CA GLY A 350 -5.20 10.40 -2.02
C GLY A 350 -5.95 10.05 -3.30
N GLY A 351 -7.28 9.96 -3.25
CA GLY A 351 -8.13 9.51 -4.35
C GLY A 351 -8.31 7.98 -4.39
N TRP A 352 -7.90 7.25 -3.36
CA TRP A 352 -8.03 5.81 -3.26
C TRP A 352 -9.42 5.41 -2.74
N ALA A 353 -9.98 4.37 -3.34
CA ALA A 353 -11.19 3.73 -2.83
C ALA A 353 -10.89 2.94 -1.53
N PRO A 354 -11.89 2.67 -0.68
CA PRO A 354 -11.72 1.82 0.50
C PRO A 354 -11.11 0.46 0.15
N VAL A 355 -10.20 -0.02 0.99
CA VAL A 355 -9.48 -1.29 0.79
C VAL A 355 -9.47 -2.08 2.10
N ASP A 356 -9.88 -3.35 2.04
CA ASP A 356 -10.00 -4.27 3.18
C ASP A 356 -8.61 -4.78 3.63
N ASP A 357 -8.17 -4.47 4.85
CA ASP A 357 -7.01 -5.12 5.46
C ASP A 357 -7.43 -6.44 6.10
N VAL A 358 -7.13 -7.54 5.44
CA VAL A 358 -7.51 -8.90 5.86
C VAL A 358 -6.97 -9.30 7.25
N THR A 359 -6.07 -8.52 7.83
CA THR A 359 -5.51 -8.78 9.17
C THR A 359 -6.26 -8.05 10.28
N VAL A 360 -7.13 -7.08 9.92
CA VAL A 360 -7.92 -6.28 10.85
C VAL A 360 -9.39 -6.69 10.77
N PRO A 361 -10.10 -6.87 11.90
CA PRO A 361 -11.53 -7.13 11.87
C PRO A 361 -12.32 -5.94 11.34
N ASN A 362 -13.21 -6.16 10.37
CA ASN A 362 -14.13 -5.14 9.85
C ASN A 362 -15.16 -4.78 10.93
N THR A 363 -14.99 -3.66 11.60
CA THR A 363 -15.85 -3.18 12.71
C THR A 363 -16.66 -1.95 12.34
N GLY A 364 -16.48 -1.43 11.13
CA GLY A 364 -17.25 -0.32 10.58
C GLY A 364 -18.66 -0.71 10.14
N THR A 365 -19.34 0.19 9.46
CA THR A 365 -20.64 -0.05 8.81
C THR A 365 -20.52 0.01 7.29
N GLY A 366 -21.57 -0.36 6.57
CA GLY A 366 -21.53 -0.43 5.12
C GLY A 366 -20.75 -1.64 4.64
N SER A 367 -19.68 -1.46 3.89
CA SER A 367 -18.74 -2.54 3.54
C SER A 367 -17.97 -3.02 4.77
N GLY A 368 -17.80 -2.16 5.77
CA GLY A 368 -17.16 -2.43 7.03
C GLY A 368 -15.63 -2.25 7.04
N PHE A 369 -15.04 -2.03 5.87
CA PHE A 369 -13.58 -1.93 5.72
C PHE A 369 -13.09 -0.53 5.29
N ARG A 370 -13.85 0.51 5.56
CA ARG A 370 -13.39 1.87 5.40
C ARG A 370 -12.62 2.35 6.62
N ASP A 371 -11.55 3.09 6.41
CA ASP A 371 -10.74 3.65 7.48
C ASP A 371 -11.32 4.95 8.03
N ARG A 372 -11.07 5.24 9.31
CA ARG A 372 -11.36 6.54 9.91
C ARG A 372 -10.29 7.54 9.55
N GLY A 373 -10.70 8.80 9.44
CA GLY A 373 -9.78 9.89 9.06
C GLY A 373 -9.70 10.12 7.57
N ALA A 374 -8.65 10.83 7.15
CA ALA A 374 -8.50 11.35 5.80
C ALA A 374 -7.85 10.37 4.81
N TYR A 375 -7.29 9.27 5.29
CA TYR A 375 -6.54 8.32 4.47
C TYR A 375 -7.04 6.91 4.65
N GLU A 376 -7.07 6.15 3.56
CA GLU A 376 -7.13 4.70 3.55
C GLU A 376 -5.73 4.12 3.73
N MET A 377 -5.60 3.05 4.49
CA MET A 377 -4.36 2.29 4.62
C MET A 377 -4.14 1.48 3.35
N LEU A 378 -3.22 1.93 2.49
CA LEU A 378 -2.92 1.26 1.21
C LEU A 378 -1.90 0.13 1.35
N ASP A 379 -1.17 0.09 2.46
CA ASP A 379 -0.20 -0.97 2.75
C ASP A 379 -0.92 -2.16 3.41
N ILE A 380 -1.97 -2.64 2.75
CA ILE A 380 -2.74 -3.80 3.17
C ILE A 380 -1.97 -5.08 2.89
N GLY A 381 -1.94 -5.92 3.87
CA GLY A 381 -1.42 -7.25 3.67
C GLY A 381 -2.36 -8.12 2.86
N SER A 382 -1.79 -9.07 2.17
CA SER A 382 -2.53 -10.03 1.34
C SER A 382 -2.46 -11.43 1.94
N ALA A 383 -3.58 -12.15 1.87
CA ALA A 383 -3.69 -13.55 2.25
C ALA A 383 -3.45 -14.47 1.05
N PHE A 384 -2.89 -15.65 1.28
CA PHE A 384 -2.56 -16.63 0.24
C PHE A 384 -3.69 -17.63 0.03
N THR A 385 -4.11 -17.78 -1.21
CA THR A 385 -4.98 -18.89 -1.64
C THR A 385 -4.16 -19.89 -2.44
N PRO A 386 -3.90 -21.10 -1.89
CA PRO A 386 -3.17 -22.13 -2.63
C PRO A 386 -4.01 -22.64 -3.79
N ALA A 387 -3.39 -22.83 -4.96
CA ALA A 387 -4.02 -23.30 -6.18
C ALA A 387 -3.04 -24.14 -7.01
N GLY A 388 -3.54 -25.17 -7.65
CA GLY A 388 -2.70 -25.95 -8.56
C GLY A 388 -1.92 -27.12 -7.93
N PRO A 389 -0.82 -27.57 -8.59
CA PRO A 389 -0.23 -26.93 -9.76
C PRO A 389 -1.12 -26.94 -11.01
N THR A 390 -1.27 -25.77 -11.64
CA THR A 390 -2.12 -25.59 -12.84
C THR A 390 -1.36 -24.79 -13.88
N ARG A 391 -1.20 -25.32 -15.11
CA ARG A 391 -0.47 -24.64 -16.18
C ARG A 391 -1.19 -23.41 -16.69
N LEU A 392 -0.53 -22.23 -16.56
CA LEU A 392 -1.01 -20.95 -17.09
C LEU A 392 -0.29 -20.56 -18.38
N LEU A 393 0.98 -20.95 -18.54
CA LEU A 393 1.81 -20.64 -19.70
C LEU A 393 2.55 -21.90 -20.18
N ASP A 394 2.49 -22.16 -21.46
CA ASP A 394 3.41 -23.07 -22.15
C ASP A 394 3.59 -22.60 -23.60
N THR A 395 4.73 -22.01 -23.93
CA THR A 395 4.98 -21.48 -25.27
C THR A 395 5.28 -22.55 -26.32
N ARG A 396 5.38 -23.83 -25.93
CA ARG A 396 5.46 -24.99 -26.85
C ARG A 396 4.08 -25.43 -27.35
N ALA A 397 3.04 -24.95 -26.64
CA ALA A 397 1.64 -25.11 -26.96
C ALA A 397 0.93 -23.76 -26.84
N PRO A 398 -0.27 -23.55 -27.41
CA PRO A 398 -0.99 -22.27 -27.27
C PRO A 398 -1.68 -22.18 -25.90
N ILE A 399 -0.90 -22.21 -24.81
CA ILE A 399 -1.38 -22.05 -23.44
C ILE A 399 -0.84 -20.72 -22.90
N GLY A 400 -1.74 -19.79 -22.55
CA GLY A 400 -1.37 -18.45 -22.10
C GLY A 400 -0.81 -17.54 -23.19
N VAL A 401 -0.62 -18.06 -24.38
CA VAL A 401 -0.14 -17.36 -25.59
C VAL A 401 -1.01 -17.73 -26.79
N PRO A 402 -1.15 -16.83 -27.79
CA PRO A 402 -2.01 -17.07 -28.94
C PRO A 402 -1.52 -18.17 -29.89
N SER A 403 -0.24 -18.50 -29.87
CA SER A 403 0.37 -19.55 -30.73
C SER A 403 1.57 -20.18 -30.05
N ALA A 404 1.85 -21.44 -30.40
CA ALA A 404 3.03 -22.18 -29.98
C ALA A 404 4.28 -21.61 -30.67
N GLN A 405 4.98 -20.67 -30.04
CA GLN A 405 6.21 -20.06 -30.54
C GLN A 405 7.17 -19.81 -29.37
N PRO A 406 8.49 -20.02 -29.55
CA PRO A 406 9.46 -19.63 -28.54
C PRO A 406 9.49 -18.10 -28.39
N VAL A 407 9.80 -17.64 -27.19
CA VAL A 407 10.01 -16.22 -26.90
C VAL A 407 11.33 -15.79 -27.58
N PRO A 408 11.30 -14.77 -28.44
CA PRO A 408 12.49 -14.33 -29.15
C PRO A 408 13.57 -13.75 -28.22
N ALA A 409 14.79 -13.67 -28.72
CA ALA A 409 15.87 -12.95 -28.04
C ALA A 409 15.40 -11.54 -27.67
N TRP A 410 15.64 -11.14 -26.40
CA TRP A 410 15.25 -9.83 -25.85
C TRP A 410 13.73 -9.54 -25.93
N GLY A 411 12.91 -10.58 -26.07
CA GLY A 411 11.46 -10.49 -26.15
C GLY A 411 10.78 -10.60 -24.79
N THR A 412 9.56 -10.08 -24.72
CA THR A 412 8.68 -10.14 -23.53
C THR A 412 7.39 -10.90 -23.84
N VAL A 413 6.90 -11.67 -22.87
CA VAL A 413 5.56 -12.27 -22.86
C VAL A 413 4.79 -11.70 -21.69
N ASP A 414 3.59 -11.19 -21.95
CA ASP A 414 2.64 -10.72 -20.92
C ASP A 414 1.59 -11.81 -20.70
N LEU A 415 1.54 -12.36 -19.50
CA LEU A 415 0.64 -13.44 -19.11
C LEU A 415 -0.53 -12.90 -18.29
N PRO A 416 -1.79 -13.03 -18.76
CA PRO A 416 -2.96 -12.83 -17.92
C PRO A 416 -3.00 -13.88 -16.80
N VAL A 417 -3.12 -13.43 -15.55
CA VAL A 417 -3.13 -14.31 -14.37
C VAL A 417 -4.43 -14.17 -13.55
N THR A 418 -5.22 -13.14 -13.78
CA THR A 418 -6.53 -12.96 -13.15
C THR A 418 -7.68 -13.39 -14.05
N GLY A 419 -8.78 -13.85 -13.45
CA GLY A 419 -9.95 -14.36 -14.19
C GLY A 419 -9.71 -15.71 -14.89
N VAL A 420 -8.59 -16.39 -14.64
CA VAL A 420 -8.20 -17.66 -15.25
C VAL A 420 -7.85 -18.71 -14.19
N ALA A 421 -8.05 -19.99 -14.50
CA ALA A 421 -7.65 -21.12 -13.63
C ALA A 421 -8.13 -21.03 -12.17
N GLY A 422 -9.26 -20.38 -11.93
CA GLY A 422 -9.81 -20.18 -10.57
C GLY A 422 -9.25 -18.98 -9.81
N VAL A 423 -8.33 -18.21 -10.41
CA VAL A 423 -7.87 -16.94 -9.86
C VAL A 423 -8.96 -15.88 -10.06
N PRO A 424 -9.36 -15.11 -9.04
CA PRO A 424 -10.34 -14.03 -9.17
C PRO A 424 -9.98 -13.00 -10.26
N ALA A 425 -10.99 -12.34 -10.83
CA ALA A 425 -10.75 -11.26 -11.80
C ALA A 425 -10.23 -9.98 -11.16
N GLU A 426 -10.53 -9.77 -9.86
CA GLU A 426 -10.20 -8.56 -9.10
C GLU A 426 -9.65 -8.94 -7.71
N GLY A 427 -8.96 -8.00 -7.05
CA GLY A 427 -8.45 -8.15 -5.69
C GLY A 427 -7.22 -9.07 -5.57
N VAL A 428 -6.55 -9.40 -6.68
CA VAL A 428 -5.31 -10.19 -6.69
C VAL A 428 -4.12 -9.23 -6.70
N THR A 429 -3.26 -9.34 -5.69
CA THR A 429 -2.09 -8.47 -5.50
C THR A 429 -0.79 -9.08 -5.99
N ALA A 430 -0.66 -10.42 -5.90
CA ALA A 430 0.50 -11.16 -6.40
C ALA A 430 0.13 -12.60 -6.78
N VAL A 431 0.95 -13.23 -7.61
CA VAL A 431 0.87 -14.66 -7.93
C VAL A 431 2.18 -15.36 -7.61
N THR A 432 2.06 -16.64 -7.20
CA THR A 432 3.20 -17.55 -7.02
C THR A 432 3.16 -18.58 -8.12
N LEU A 433 4.21 -18.60 -8.94
CA LEU A 433 4.35 -19.43 -10.13
C LEU A 433 5.62 -20.27 -10.03
N ASN A 434 5.53 -21.55 -10.38
CA ASN A 434 6.74 -22.29 -10.73
C ASN A 434 7.02 -22.03 -12.21
N VAL A 435 8.10 -21.31 -12.49
CA VAL A 435 8.50 -20.88 -13.82
C VAL A 435 9.63 -21.76 -14.32
N THR A 436 9.53 -22.27 -15.54
CA THR A 436 10.56 -23.10 -16.16
C THR A 436 10.96 -22.49 -17.50
N VAL A 437 12.27 -22.30 -17.70
CA VAL A 437 12.89 -22.06 -19.01
C VAL A 437 13.34 -23.39 -19.56
N THR A 438 13.02 -23.67 -20.82
CA THR A 438 13.44 -24.89 -21.51
C THR A 438 13.86 -24.58 -22.95
N GLU A 439 14.71 -25.44 -23.51
CA GLU A 439 15.26 -25.32 -24.87
C GLU A 439 15.90 -23.93 -25.17
N PRO A 440 16.69 -23.34 -24.24
CA PRO A 440 17.30 -22.06 -24.52
C PRO A 440 18.36 -22.14 -25.62
N GLY A 441 18.27 -21.23 -26.60
CA GLY A 441 19.18 -21.17 -27.76
C GLY A 441 20.50 -20.48 -27.48
N ALA A 442 20.64 -19.76 -26.35
CA ALA A 442 21.86 -19.12 -25.87
C ALA A 442 21.82 -19.01 -24.34
N ASP A 443 22.97 -18.74 -23.72
CA ASP A 443 23.05 -18.42 -22.30
C ASP A 443 22.29 -17.14 -22.00
N GLY A 444 21.71 -17.05 -20.81
CA GLY A 444 20.97 -15.86 -20.42
C GLY A 444 20.22 -15.98 -19.10
N HIS A 445 19.27 -15.06 -18.90
CA HIS A 445 18.41 -15.07 -17.74
C HIS A 445 16.97 -14.66 -18.09
N LEU A 446 16.05 -15.00 -17.22
CA LEU A 446 14.66 -14.55 -17.25
C LEU A 446 14.41 -13.56 -16.11
N THR A 447 13.76 -12.46 -16.42
CA THR A 447 13.20 -11.55 -15.43
C THR A 447 11.68 -11.66 -15.45
N VAL A 448 11.07 -11.92 -14.29
CA VAL A 448 9.62 -11.90 -14.09
C VAL A 448 9.27 -10.67 -13.23
N TYR A 449 8.35 -9.84 -13.71
CA TYR A 449 8.09 -8.54 -13.08
C TYR A 449 6.64 -8.09 -13.31
N PRO A 450 6.14 -7.07 -12.56
CA PRO A 450 4.79 -6.54 -12.73
C PRO A 450 4.57 -6.01 -14.15
N HIS A 451 3.40 -6.30 -14.73
CA HIS A 451 3.06 -5.82 -16.07
C HIS A 451 3.02 -4.29 -16.13
N GLY A 452 3.51 -3.74 -17.23
CA GLY A 452 3.55 -2.28 -17.46
C GLY A 452 4.81 -1.58 -16.95
N ASP A 453 5.57 -2.21 -16.07
CA ASP A 453 6.86 -1.67 -15.63
C ASP A 453 7.95 -1.89 -16.68
N ALA A 454 9.06 -1.15 -16.57
CA ALA A 454 10.27 -1.45 -17.29
C ALA A 454 10.93 -2.71 -16.68
N ALA A 455 11.45 -3.60 -17.52
CA ALA A 455 12.15 -4.79 -17.02
C ALA A 455 13.31 -4.38 -16.09
N PRO A 456 13.27 -4.78 -14.81
CA PRO A 456 14.29 -4.41 -13.84
C PRO A 456 15.59 -5.18 -14.06
N ASN A 457 16.68 -4.67 -13.50
CA ASN A 457 17.97 -5.37 -13.50
C ASN A 457 18.01 -6.45 -12.42
N SER A 458 17.16 -7.45 -12.55
CA SER A 458 17.09 -8.63 -11.69
C SER A 458 16.92 -9.89 -12.51
N SER A 459 17.27 -11.06 -11.98
CA SER A 459 17.11 -12.33 -12.68
C SER A 459 16.46 -13.37 -11.78
N ASN A 460 15.33 -13.92 -12.22
CA ASN A 460 14.65 -14.99 -11.50
C ASN A 460 15.18 -16.38 -11.88
N LEU A 461 15.62 -16.58 -13.12
CA LEU A 461 16.20 -17.80 -13.61
C LEU A 461 17.46 -17.45 -14.42
N ASN A 462 18.55 -18.22 -14.22
CA ASN A 462 19.79 -18.10 -14.99
C ASN A 462 20.13 -19.46 -15.61
N TRP A 463 20.45 -19.50 -16.89
CA TRP A 463 20.72 -20.74 -17.62
C TRP A 463 21.92 -20.66 -18.56
N VAL A 464 22.43 -21.82 -18.88
CA VAL A 464 23.31 -22.03 -20.03
C VAL A 464 22.52 -22.72 -21.15
N VAL A 465 22.97 -22.55 -22.39
CA VAL A 465 22.34 -23.12 -23.58
C VAL A 465 21.97 -24.60 -23.40
N GLY A 466 20.74 -24.96 -23.80
CA GLY A 466 20.23 -26.34 -23.76
C GLY A 466 19.80 -26.83 -22.37
N ARG A 467 19.93 -26.03 -21.29
CA ARG A 467 19.55 -26.45 -19.95
C ARG A 467 18.11 -26.05 -19.63
N THR A 468 17.33 -27.00 -19.10
CA THR A 468 16.01 -26.72 -18.51
C THR A 468 16.19 -26.36 -17.04
N ILE A 469 15.71 -25.18 -16.63
CA ILE A 469 15.85 -24.64 -15.27
C ILE A 469 14.50 -24.16 -14.75
N PRO A 470 13.99 -24.65 -13.61
CA PRO A 470 12.86 -24.13 -12.91
C PRO A 470 13.26 -23.18 -11.77
N ASN A 471 12.36 -22.29 -11.37
CA ASN A 471 12.42 -21.56 -10.09
C ASN A 471 10.99 -21.20 -9.65
N LEU A 472 10.72 -21.18 -8.35
CA LEU A 472 9.52 -20.57 -7.83
C LEU A 472 9.67 -19.04 -7.90
N VAL A 473 8.63 -18.34 -8.33
CA VAL A 473 8.62 -16.88 -8.42
C VAL A 473 7.33 -16.37 -7.85
N THR A 474 7.42 -15.46 -6.88
CA THR A 474 6.26 -14.68 -6.41
C THR A 474 6.43 -13.27 -6.94
N VAL A 475 5.44 -12.76 -7.68
CA VAL A 475 5.51 -11.48 -8.39
C VAL A 475 4.22 -10.69 -8.22
N PRO A 476 4.30 -9.35 -7.98
CA PRO A 476 3.11 -8.50 -7.95
C PRO A 476 2.35 -8.52 -9.28
N VAL A 477 1.03 -8.38 -9.21
CA VAL A 477 0.13 -8.35 -10.36
C VAL A 477 -0.28 -6.91 -10.65
N THR A 478 -0.12 -6.47 -11.90
CA THR A 478 -0.59 -5.17 -12.39
C THR A 478 -1.47 -5.39 -13.61
N ASP A 479 -2.62 -4.73 -13.65
CA ASP A 479 -3.64 -4.89 -14.71
C ASP A 479 -4.01 -6.35 -15.00
N GLY A 480 -4.02 -7.18 -13.94
CA GLY A 480 -4.33 -8.61 -14.03
C GLY A 480 -3.27 -9.46 -14.73
N LYS A 481 -2.06 -8.96 -14.91
CA LYS A 481 -0.99 -9.61 -15.67
C LYS A 481 0.35 -9.58 -14.95
N VAL A 482 1.27 -10.43 -15.43
CA VAL A 482 2.70 -10.42 -15.12
C VAL A 482 3.51 -10.53 -16.42
N SER A 483 4.72 -9.98 -16.44
CA SER A 483 5.58 -9.94 -17.63
C SER A 483 6.83 -10.82 -17.46
N PHE A 484 7.23 -11.51 -18.54
CA PHE A 484 8.40 -12.40 -18.61
C PHE A 484 9.34 -11.88 -19.67
N TYR A 485 10.51 -11.40 -19.30
CA TYR A 485 11.52 -10.87 -20.22
C TYR A 485 12.66 -11.86 -20.41
N ASN A 486 12.84 -12.31 -21.66
CA ASN A 486 13.98 -13.15 -22.07
C ASN A 486 15.23 -12.29 -22.27
N ALA A 487 16.07 -12.18 -21.28
CA ALA A 487 17.34 -11.46 -21.35
C ALA A 487 18.47 -12.35 -21.90
N SER A 488 18.30 -12.85 -23.12
CA SER A 488 19.32 -13.64 -23.83
C SER A 488 19.35 -13.32 -25.32
N GLY A 489 20.49 -13.64 -25.95
CA GLY A 489 20.67 -13.53 -27.41
C GLY A 489 20.02 -14.65 -28.22
N GLY A 490 19.35 -15.61 -27.58
CA GLY A 490 18.68 -16.75 -28.20
C GLY A 490 17.17 -16.80 -27.85
N THR A 491 16.46 -17.69 -28.54
CA THR A 491 15.08 -17.98 -28.20
C THR A 491 14.98 -18.89 -26.96
N VAL A 492 13.86 -18.83 -26.24
CA VAL A 492 13.57 -19.74 -25.12
C VAL A 492 12.11 -20.19 -25.17
N HIS A 493 11.80 -21.37 -24.67
CA HIS A 493 10.46 -21.75 -24.31
C HIS A 493 10.21 -21.52 -22.82
N LEU A 494 9.02 -20.97 -22.48
CA LEU A 494 8.59 -20.68 -21.14
C LEU A 494 7.41 -21.57 -20.74
N ILE A 495 7.45 -22.03 -19.50
CA ILE A 495 6.37 -22.73 -18.84
C ILE A 495 6.13 -22.02 -17.51
N ALA A 496 4.86 -21.79 -17.12
CA ALA A 496 4.51 -21.31 -15.80
C ALA A 496 3.31 -22.08 -15.24
N ASP A 497 3.53 -22.70 -14.08
CA ASP A 497 2.53 -23.45 -13.35
C ASP A 497 2.14 -22.67 -12.08
N LEU A 498 0.85 -22.39 -11.90
CA LEU A 498 0.31 -21.68 -10.74
C LEU A 498 0.45 -22.55 -9.49
N ALA A 499 1.05 -22.00 -8.42
CA ALA A 499 1.09 -22.58 -7.09
C ALA A 499 0.06 -21.92 -6.15
N GLY A 500 -0.30 -20.66 -6.41
CA GLY A 500 -1.30 -19.92 -5.67
C GLY A 500 -1.25 -18.42 -5.98
N TYR A 501 -2.10 -17.67 -5.32
CA TYR A 501 -2.17 -16.23 -5.47
C TYR A 501 -2.42 -15.54 -4.12
N TYR A 502 -2.08 -14.27 -4.05
CA TYR A 502 -2.34 -13.40 -2.91
C TYR A 502 -3.46 -12.42 -3.23
N GLY A 503 -4.31 -12.15 -2.24
CA GLY A 503 -5.44 -11.24 -2.37
C GLY A 503 -6.10 -10.97 -1.02
N THR A 504 -7.31 -10.40 -1.06
CA THR A 504 -8.06 -10.01 0.14
C THR A 504 -8.62 -11.19 0.95
N LYS A 505 -8.55 -12.42 0.44
CA LYS A 505 -9.03 -13.63 1.10
C LYS A 505 -8.03 -14.76 0.97
N GLY A 506 -7.92 -15.59 1.99
CA GLY A 506 -7.02 -16.73 1.99
C GLY A 506 -6.50 -17.08 3.37
N SER A 507 -5.31 -17.61 3.42
CA SER A 507 -4.59 -18.00 4.63
C SER A 507 -3.36 -17.12 4.82
N LEU A 508 -3.00 -16.87 6.06
CA LEU A 508 -1.85 -16.07 6.44
C LEU A 508 -0.63 -16.94 6.69
N PHE A 509 0.56 -16.37 6.46
CA PHE A 509 1.81 -17.10 6.55
C PHE A 509 2.34 -17.18 7.98
N HIS A 510 2.89 -18.34 8.34
CA HIS A 510 3.69 -18.55 9.52
C HIS A 510 5.09 -18.95 9.07
N ALA A 511 6.05 -18.06 9.29
CA ALA A 511 7.45 -18.32 9.00
C ALA A 511 8.03 -19.27 10.04
N GLU A 512 8.57 -20.40 9.59
CA GLU A 512 9.16 -21.43 10.43
C GLU A 512 10.46 -21.94 9.81
N GLY A 513 11.39 -22.34 10.62
CA GLY A 513 12.59 -23.04 10.16
C GLY A 513 13.75 -22.12 9.73
N PRO A 514 14.66 -22.65 8.87
CA PRO A 514 14.55 -23.93 8.16
C PRO A 514 14.60 -25.16 9.07
N THR A 515 13.62 -26.06 8.94
CA THR A 515 13.51 -27.29 9.73
C THR A 515 13.34 -28.52 8.83
N ARG A 516 14.21 -29.53 8.96
CA ARG A 516 14.17 -30.74 8.13
C ARG A 516 12.94 -31.59 8.41
N LEU A 517 12.05 -31.74 7.39
CA LEU A 517 10.88 -32.62 7.40
C LEU A 517 11.11 -33.95 6.69
N LEU A 518 11.97 -33.96 5.67
CA LEU A 518 12.28 -35.14 4.85
C LEU A 518 13.78 -35.23 4.61
N ASP A 519 14.33 -36.40 4.83
CA ASP A 519 15.64 -36.80 4.28
C ASP A 519 15.65 -38.31 4.06
N THR A 520 15.58 -38.74 2.79
CA THR A 520 15.52 -40.16 2.44
C THR A 520 16.85 -40.89 2.60
N ARG A 521 17.96 -40.19 2.89
CA ARG A 521 19.27 -40.77 3.25
C ARG A 521 19.33 -41.17 4.74
N ALA A 522 18.38 -40.67 5.53
CA ALA A 522 18.17 -40.97 6.92
C ALA A 522 16.66 -41.23 7.18
N PRO A 523 16.25 -41.86 8.26
CA PRO A 523 14.84 -42.09 8.57
C PRO A 523 14.15 -40.80 9.09
N ILE A 524 14.14 -39.72 8.28
CA ILE A 524 13.48 -38.47 8.59
C ILE A 524 12.30 -38.28 7.61
N GLY A 525 11.09 -38.23 8.11
CA GLY A 525 9.86 -38.13 7.32
C GLY A 525 9.51 -39.42 6.56
N VAL A 526 10.38 -40.40 6.61
CA VAL A 526 10.21 -41.74 6.03
C VAL A 526 10.57 -42.83 7.05
N PRO A 527 9.98 -44.06 6.97
CA PRO A 527 10.22 -45.10 7.95
C PRO A 527 11.64 -45.70 7.93
N SER A 528 12.34 -45.56 6.80
CA SER A 528 13.71 -46.08 6.61
C SER A 528 14.49 -45.24 5.62
N ALA A 529 15.82 -45.24 5.78
CA ALA A 529 16.74 -44.60 4.84
C ALA A 529 16.78 -45.38 3.51
N GLN A 530 16.05 -44.90 2.51
CA GLN A 530 15.99 -45.51 1.17
C GLN A 530 15.79 -44.44 0.08
N ALA A 531 16.51 -44.59 -1.02
CA ALA A 531 16.27 -43.76 -2.21
C ALA A 531 14.85 -44.00 -2.77
N VAL A 532 14.24 -42.95 -3.30
CA VAL A 532 12.95 -43.02 -3.97
C VAL A 532 13.15 -43.72 -5.32
N PRO A 533 12.44 -44.83 -5.58
CA PRO A 533 12.64 -45.59 -6.81
C PRO A 533 12.18 -44.80 -8.05
N ALA A 534 12.63 -45.22 -9.21
CA ALA A 534 12.16 -44.76 -10.50
C ALA A 534 10.62 -44.77 -10.53
N TRP A 535 10.01 -43.65 -10.93
CA TRP A 535 8.54 -43.46 -11.00
C TRP A 535 7.82 -43.67 -9.66
N GLY A 536 8.56 -43.60 -8.54
CA GLY A 536 8.05 -43.76 -7.19
C GLY A 536 7.52 -42.47 -6.58
N THR A 537 6.66 -42.61 -5.56
CA THR A 537 6.09 -41.50 -4.80
C THR A 537 6.41 -41.63 -3.32
N VAL A 538 6.71 -40.50 -2.67
CA VAL A 538 6.81 -40.38 -1.21
C VAL A 538 5.70 -39.45 -0.74
N ASP A 539 4.92 -39.89 0.26
CA ASP A 539 3.89 -39.12 0.94
C ASP A 539 4.45 -38.62 2.27
N LEU A 540 4.61 -37.32 2.43
CA LEU A 540 5.18 -36.67 3.60
C LEU A 540 4.08 -36.08 4.48
N PRO A 541 3.94 -36.49 5.74
CA PRO A 541 3.15 -35.76 6.74
C PRO A 541 3.79 -34.39 7.01
N VAL A 542 3.00 -33.33 6.89
CA VAL A 542 3.44 -31.93 7.08
C VAL A 542 2.66 -31.21 8.17
N THR A 543 1.64 -31.84 8.76
CA THR A 543 0.90 -31.31 9.91
C THR A 543 1.18 -32.11 11.17
N ALA A 544 1.01 -31.49 12.34
CA ALA A 544 1.37 -32.04 13.66
C ALA A 544 2.86 -32.38 13.79
N VAL A 545 3.73 -31.77 13.01
CA VAL A 545 5.20 -31.95 13.01
C VAL A 545 5.89 -30.59 12.97
N ALA A 546 7.07 -30.48 13.58
CA ALA A 546 7.96 -29.30 13.48
C ALA A 546 7.25 -27.95 13.75
N GLY A 547 6.33 -27.89 14.73
CA GLY A 547 5.58 -26.66 15.04
C GLY A 547 4.33 -26.42 14.17
N VAL A 548 4.15 -27.17 13.07
CA VAL A 548 2.96 -27.04 12.21
C VAL A 548 1.72 -27.62 12.91
N PRO A 549 0.60 -26.88 12.99
CA PRO A 549 -0.64 -27.35 13.62
C PRO A 549 -1.18 -28.64 12.99
N ALA A 550 -1.95 -29.42 13.77
CA ALA A 550 -2.60 -30.62 13.28
C ALA A 550 -3.76 -30.37 12.31
N ALA A 551 -4.36 -29.18 12.35
CA ALA A 551 -5.52 -28.80 11.54
C ALA A 551 -5.42 -27.32 11.10
N GLY A 552 -6.23 -26.93 10.11
CA GLY A 552 -6.29 -25.54 9.63
C GLY A 552 -5.17 -25.12 8.67
N VAL A 553 -4.21 -26.00 8.38
CA VAL A 553 -3.11 -25.72 7.43
C VAL A 553 -3.60 -25.94 6.00
N THR A 554 -3.48 -24.91 5.18
CA THR A 554 -3.95 -24.93 3.78
C THR A 554 -2.82 -25.19 2.78
N ALA A 555 -1.59 -24.74 3.08
CA ALA A 555 -0.41 -24.97 2.27
C ALA A 555 0.87 -24.98 3.12
N VAL A 556 1.94 -25.56 2.58
CA VAL A 556 3.30 -25.47 3.12
C VAL A 556 4.28 -24.96 2.08
N THR A 557 5.27 -24.20 2.55
CA THR A 557 6.42 -23.76 1.75
C THR A 557 7.67 -24.46 2.24
N MET A 558 8.36 -25.14 1.34
CA MET A 558 9.55 -25.96 1.65
C MET A 558 10.65 -25.72 0.63
N ASN A 559 11.88 -25.68 1.08
CA ASN A 559 13.01 -25.85 0.16
C ASN A 559 13.21 -27.34 -0.07
N VAL A 560 13.01 -27.79 -1.31
CA VAL A 560 13.09 -29.19 -1.71
C VAL A 560 14.36 -29.41 -2.50
N THR A 561 15.14 -30.43 -2.13
CA THR A 561 16.40 -30.78 -2.81
C THR A 561 16.34 -32.22 -3.30
N VAL A 562 16.68 -32.41 -4.57
CA VAL A 562 17.03 -33.72 -5.16
C VAL A 562 18.52 -33.88 -5.09
N THR A 563 18.99 -35.01 -4.58
CA THR A 563 20.43 -35.35 -4.54
C THR A 563 20.67 -36.78 -4.99
N ASP A 564 21.89 -37.05 -5.50
CA ASP A 564 22.31 -38.34 -6.02
C ASP A 564 21.34 -38.97 -7.04
N PRO A 565 20.80 -38.20 -8.02
CA PRO A 565 19.94 -38.77 -9.04
C PRO A 565 20.74 -39.65 -10.02
N GLU A 566 20.28 -40.90 -10.23
CA GLU A 566 20.94 -41.83 -11.12
C GLU A 566 20.75 -41.51 -12.62
N GLN A 567 19.63 -40.90 -12.98
CA GLN A 567 19.27 -40.51 -14.35
C GLN A 567 18.67 -39.12 -14.40
N ASP A 568 18.65 -38.50 -15.57
CA ASP A 568 17.96 -37.24 -15.83
C ASP A 568 16.47 -37.38 -15.51
N GLY A 569 15.87 -36.31 -15.00
CA GLY A 569 14.46 -36.35 -14.65
C GLY A 569 13.93 -35.07 -14.03
N HIS A 570 12.74 -35.17 -13.46
CA HIS A 570 12.12 -34.08 -12.72
C HIS A 570 11.35 -34.59 -11.49
N LEU A 571 11.13 -33.70 -10.54
CA LEU A 571 10.29 -33.92 -9.38
C LEU A 571 9.00 -33.13 -9.52
N THR A 572 7.90 -33.78 -9.23
CA THR A 572 6.59 -33.12 -9.04
C THR A 572 6.19 -33.20 -7.59
N VAL A 573 5.94 -32.05 -6.95
CA VAL A 573 5.37 -31.93 -5.60
C VAL A 573 3.93 -31.47 -5.73
N TYR A 574 2.98 -32.21 -5.12
CA TYR A 574 1.57 -32.00 -5.32
C TYR A 574 0.73 -32.39 -4.08
N PRO A 575 -0.55 -31.96 -3.99
CA PRO A 575 -1.44 -32.32 -2.89
C PRO A 575 -1.64 -33.82 -2.80
N HIS A 576 -1.56 -34.39 -1.59
CA HIS A 576 -1.70 -35.82 -1.33
C HIS A 576 -3.01 -36.41 -1.88
N GLY A 577 -2.95 -37.67 -2.31
CA GLY A 577 -4.10 -38.46 -2.77
C GLY A 577 -4.60 -38.13 -4.17
N GLY A 578 -3.94 -37.21 -4.88
CA GLY A 578 -4.17 -36.92 -6.30
C GLY A 578 -3.27 -37.76 -7.23
N LYS A 579 -3.54 -37.65 -8.53
CA LYS A 579 -2.60 -38.09 -9.56
C LYS A 579 -1.53 -36.99 -9.72
N ALA A 580 -0.25 -37.39 -9.88
CA ALA A 580 0.80 -36.43 -10.20
C ALA A 580 0.44 -35.64 -11.48
N PRO A 581 0.37 -34.30 -11.40
CA PRO A 581 0.08 -33.47 -12.56
C PRO A 581 1.26 -33.40 -13.51
N ASP A 582 1.01 -32.96 -14.74
CA ASP A 582 2.05 -32.69 -15.75
C ASP A 582 2.73 -31.34 -15.46
N ALA A 583 3.47 -31.27 -14.35
CA ALA A 583 4.19 -30.11 -13.87
C ALA A 583 5.51 -30.55 -13.22
N SER A 584 6.53 -29.75 -13.30
CA SER A 584 7.83 -30.06 -12.67
C SER A 584 8.25 -28.94 -11.72
N ASN A 585 8.53 -29.26 -10.46
CA ASN A 585 9.09 -28.30 -9.51
C ASN A 585 10.62 -28.23 -9.56
N LEU A 586 11.29 -29.36 -9.83
CA LEU A 586 12.73 -29.46 -9.99
C LEU A 586 13.05 -30.26 -11.26
N ASN A 587 14.05 -29.81 -12.02
CA ASN A 587 14.56 -30.53 -13.19
C ASN A 587 16.07 -30.73 -13.01
N TRP A 588 16.58 -31.96 -13.22
CA TRP A 588 17.98 -32.30 -12.99
C TRP A 588 18.57 -33.16 -14.10
N THR A 589 19.89 -33.17 -14.16
CA THR A 589 20.69 -34.18 -14.87
C THR A 589 21.30 -35.16 -13.87
N ALA A 590 21.59 -36.35 -14.30
CA ALA A 590 22.21 -37.41 -13.49
C ALA A 590 23.40 -36.87 -12.67
N GLY A 591 23.49 -37.24 -11.40
CA GLY A 591 24.54 -36.83 -10.47
C GLY A 591 24.47 -35.38 -9.97
N ARG A 592 23.50 -34.56 -10.39
CA ARG A 592 23.36 -33.15 -9.96
C ARG A 592 22.44 -33.01 -8.74
N THR A 593 22.97 -32.43 -7.67
CA THR A 593 22.16 -31.96 -6.56
C THR A 593 21.56 -30.61 -6.94
N ILE A 594 20.22 -30.49 -6.83
CA ILE A 594 19.49 -29.27 -7.19
C ILE A 594 18.37 -28.96 -6.20
N PRO A 595 18.28 -27.75 -5.65
CA PRO A 595 17.18 -27.30 -4.81
C PRO A 595 16.19 -26.45 -5.61
N ASN A 596 14.96 -26.33 -5.10
CA ASN A 596 13.99 -25.29 -5.45
C ASN A 596 13.06 -25.05 -4.29
N LEU A 597 12.59 -23.82 -4.11
CA LEU A 597 11.50 -23.54 -3.20
C LEU A 597 10.19 -24.03 -3.82
N VAL A 598 9.34 -24.67 -3.00
CA VAL A 598 8.05 -25.20 -3.44
C VAL A 598 6.97 -24.77 -2.45
N THR A 599 5.90 -24.17 -2.95
CA THR A 599 4.67 -23.95 -2.18
C THR A 599 3.58 -24.87 -2.73
N VAL A 600 2.98 -25.68 -1.86
CA VAL A 600 2.05 -26.73 -2.27
C VAL A 600 0.86 -26.81 -1.31
N PRO A 601 -0.40 -26.99 -1.84
CA PRO A 601 -1.58 -27.19 -1.00
C PRO A 601 -1.46 -28.47 -0.16
N VAL A 602 -1.89 -28.40 1.11
CA VAL A 602 -1.93 -29.56 2.01
C VAL A 602 -3.27 -30.27 1.88
N LYS A 603 -3.25 -31.58 1.71
CA LYS A 603 -4.45 -32.42 1.73
C LYS A 603 -4.25 -33.60 2.68
N ASP A 604 -5.23 -33.86 3.53
CA ASP A 604 -5.19 -34.94 4.56
C ASP A 604 -3.91 -34.83 5.43
N GLY A 605 -3.43 -33.61 5.69
CA GLY A 605 -2.20 -33.33 6.49
C GLY A 605 -0.91 -33.72 5.78
N LYS A 606 -0.92 -33.99 4.48
CA LYS A 606 0.24 -34.51 3.72
C LYS A 606 0.42 -33.78 2.38
N VAL A 607 1.62 -33.95 1.83
CA VAL A 607 2.00 -33.64 0.45
C VAL A 607 2.72 -34.82 -0.19
N SER A 608 2.68 -34.95 -1.51
CA SER A 608 3.28 -36.07 -2.26
C SER A 608 4.41 -35.60 -3.17
N PHE A 609 5.48 -36.37 -3.24
CA PHE A 609 6.68 -36.14 -4.04
C PHE A 609 6.80 -37.28 -5.06
N TYR A 610 6.68 -36.99 -6.36
CA TYR A 610 6.78 -37.95 -7.44
C TYR A 610 8.11 -37.83 -8.19
N ASN A 611 8.93 -38.89 -8.13
CA ASN A 611 10.15 -39.02 -8.94
C ASN A 611 9.80 -39.39 -10.38
N ALA A 612 9.80 -38.43 -11.26
CA ALA A 612 9.55 -38.64 -12.69
C ALA A 612 10.88 -38.88 -13.45
N SER A 613 11.61 -39.90 -13.05
CA SER A 613 12.85 -40.36 -13.72
C SER A 613 12.92 -41.89 -13.80
N GLY A 614 13.75 -42.38 -14.67
CA GLY A 614 14.03 -43.82 -14.82
C GLY A 614 15.05 -44.37 -13.81
N GLY A 615 15.59 -43.53 -12.92
CA GLY A 615 16.56 -43.89 -11.90
C GLY A 615 16.07 -43.54 -10.47
N THR A 616 16.82 -43.96 -9.48
CA THR A 616 16.57 -43.60 -8.08
C THR A 616 17.04 -42.18 -7.80
N VAL A 617 16.44 -41.54 -6.77
CA VAL A 617 16.83 -40.22 -6.23
C VAL A 617 16.76 -40.19 -4.73
N HIS A 618 17.58 -39.38 -4.08
CA HIS A 618 17.33 -38.99 -2.70
C HIS A 618 16.63 -37.62 -2.63
N LEU A 619 15.70 -37.48 -1.68
CA LEU A 619 14.92 -36.29 -1.44
C LEU A 619 15.20 -35.70 -0.08
N ILE A 620 15.31 -34.38 -0.04
CA ILE A 620 15.40 -33.58 1.17
C ILE A 620 14.31 -32.51 1.10
N ALA A 621 13.60 -32.25 2.21
CA ALA A 621 12.69 -31.11 2.28
C ALA A 621 12.86 -30.41 3.65
N ASP A 622 13.16 -29.12 3.58
CA ASP A 622 13.31 -28.23 4.71
C ASP A 622 12.14 -27.25 4.74
N LEU A 623 11.37 -27.23 5.84
CA LEU A 623 10.23 -26.32 6.02
C LEU A 623 10.72 -24.87 6.12
N ALA A 624 10.13 -23.97 5.33
CA ALA A 624 10.30 -22.52 5.42
C ALA A 624 9.09 -21.84 6.07
N GLY A 625 7.94 -22.50 6.08
CA GLY A 625 6.73 -22.01 6.71
C GLY A 625 5.46 -22.69 6.19
N TYR A 626 4.33 -22.26 6.74
CA TYR A 626 3.02 -22.79 6.36
C TYR A 626 1.95 -21.69 6.35
N TYR A 627 0.83 -21.95 5.72
CA TYR A 627 -0.33 -21.05 5.63
C TYR A 627 -1.50 -21.62 6.43
N SER A 628 -2.16 -20.77 7.23
CA SER A 628 -3.38 -21.12 7.96
C SER A 628 -4.30 -19.91 8.12
N ALA A 629 -5.59 -20.17 8.40
CA ALA A 629 -6.58 -19.11 8.64
C ALA A 629 -6.37 -18.38 9.99
N GLU A 630 -5.60 -18.97 10.91
CA GLU A 630 -5.37 -18.42 12.25
C GLU A 630 -4.11 -17.53 12.33
N GLY A 631 -3.49 -17.21 11.19
CA GLY A 631 -2.31 -16.37 11.10
C GLY A 631 -2.61 -14.90 11.46
N LYS A 632 -1.54 -14.17 11.77
CA LYS A 632 -1.61 -12.73 12.03
C LYS A 632 -0.72 -11.92 11.10
N VAL A 633 -0.07 -12.57 10.13
CA VAL A 633 0.99 -11.98 9.31
C VAL A 633 0.57 -12.07 7.86
N SER A 634 0.40 -10.93 7.24
CA SER A 634 0.02 -10.80 5.83
C SER A 634 1.25 -10.66 4.93
N TYR A 635 1.09 -10.99 3.66
CA TYR A 635 2.11 -10.78 2.64
C TYR A 635 1.92 -9.42 1.97
N ARG A 636 3.02 -8.69 1.85
CA ARG A 636 3.09 -7.41 1.15
C ARG A 636 3.96 -7.58 -0.09
N PRO A 637 3.37 -7.64 -1.29
CA PRO A 637 4.13 -7.75 -2.52
C PRO A 637 4.95 -6.47 -2.75
N ALA A 638 6.21 -6.64 -3.17
CA ALA A 638 7.12 -5.53 -3.42
C ALA A 638 8.13 -5.92 -4.47
N GLY A 639 8.70 -4.95 -5.16
CA GLY A 639 9.84 -5.18 -6.05
C GLY A 639 9.51 -5.75 -7.44
N PRO A 640 10.54 -6.33 -8.10
CA PRO A 640 11.86 -6.68 -7.53
C PRO A 640 12.75 -5.47 -7.19
N TYR A 641 13.27 -5.43 -5.96
CA TYR A 641 14.22 -4.41 -5.49
C TYR A 641 15.54 -5.03 -5.07
N ARG A 642 16.69 -4.53 -5.62
CA ARG A 642 18.03 -5.00 -5.25
C ARG A 642 18.35 -4.57 -3.82
N LEU A 643 18.46 -5.55 -2.88
CA LEU A 643 18.94 -5.34 -1.53
C LEU A 643 20.46 -5.44 -1.41
N LEU A 644 21.08 -6.37 -2.13
CA LEU A 644 22.52 -6.58 -2.12
C LEU A 644 23.02 -7.04 -3.47
N ASP A 645 24.14 -6.47 -3.90
CA ASP A 645 25.01 -7.00 -4.93
C ASP A 645 26.45 -6.85 -4.44
N THR A 646 27.10 -7.95 -4.06
CA THR A 646 28.43 -7.92 -3.47
C THR A 646 29.53 -7.51 -4.45
N ARG A 647 29.22 -7.37 -5.73
CA ARG A 647 30.15 -6.84 -6.75
C ARG A 647 30.20 -5.32 -6.76
N GLN A 648 29.29 -4.65 -6.04
CA GLN A 648 29.13 -3.20 -5.95
C GLN A 648 29.10 -2.76 -4.48
N ASP A 649 29.40 -1.48 -4.22
CA ASP A 649 29.20 -0.89 -2.91
C ASP A 649 27.71 -0.83 -2.57
N ALA A 650 27.33 -1.28 -1.39
CA ALA A 650 25.98 -1.15 -0.86
C ALA A 650 25.95 -0.09 0.23
N ASN A 651 25.05 0.85 0.11
CA ASN A 651 24.78 1.89 1.13
C ASN A 651 23.38 1.62 1.69
N TRP A 652 23.31 1.07 2.89
CA TRP A 652 22.11 1.03 3.70
C TRP A 652 22.12 2.25 4.63
N ASP A 653 20.97 2.78 4.99
CA ASP A 653 20.80 4.09 5.68
C ASP A 653 21.74 4.36 6.85
N SER A 654 22.27 3.34 7.50
CA SER A 654 23.21 3.48 8.64
C SER A 654 24.53 2.73 8.46
N GLU A 655 24.67 1.90 7.43
CA GLU A 655 25.82 1.01 7.24
C GLU A 655 26.23 0.97 5.77
N ALA A 656 27.45 1.42 5.46
CA ALA A 656 28.07 1.25 4.15
C ALA A 656 28.83 -0.08 4.10
N ARG A 657 28.59 -0.89 3.07
CA ARG A 657 29.35 -2.10 2.78
C ARG A 657 30.08 -1.94 1.45
N PRO A 658 31.42 -1.95 1.46
CA PRO A 658 32.18 -1.91 0.21
C PRO A 658 31.97 -3.19 -0.61
N ALA A 659 32.15 -3.11 -1.91
CA ALA A 659 32.19 -4.26 -2.81
C ALA A 659 33.20 -5.30 -2.31
N GLY A 660 32.86 -6.57 -2.44
CA GLY A 660 33.74 -7.66 -2.02
C GLY A 660 33.00 -8.99 -1.91
N THR A 661 33.69 -10.08 -2.19
CA THR A 661 33.15 -11.44 -2.13
C THR A 661 32.71 -11.84 -0.72
N VAL A 662 31.78 -12.79 -0.63
CA VAL A 662 31.51 -13.53 0.61
C VAL A 662 32.62 -14.59 0.76
N PRO A 663 33.45 -14.54 1.81
CA PRO A 663 34.61 -15.45 1.93
C PRO A 663 34.18 -16.90 2.13
N ALA A 664 35.11 -17.82 1.89
CA ALA A 664 34.93 -19.23 2.22
C ALA A 664 34.51 -19.37 3.70
N TRP A 665 33.44 -20.15 3.96
CA TRP A 665 32.88 -20.39 5.29
C TRP A 665 32.47 -19.11 6.02
N GLY A 666 32.23 -18.03 5.29
CA GLY A 666 31.86 -16.72 5.82
C GLY A 666 30.37 -16.45 5.75
N THR A 667 29.92 -15.52 6.57
CA THR A 667 28.52 -15.05 6.62
C THR A 667 28.46 -13.57 6.22
N VAL A 668 27.43 -13.22 5.48
CA VAL A 668 26.98 -11.84 5.22
C VAL A 668 25.61 -11.65 5.83
N GLU A 669 25.40 -10.51 6.43
CA GLU A 669 24.12 -10.11 7.04
C GLU A 669 23.56 -8.90 6.30
N ILE A 670 22.25 -8.94 6.05
CA ILE A 670 21.53 -7.83 5.40
C ILE A 670 20.55 -7.25 6.41
N PRO A 671 20.60 -5.94 6.70
CA PRO A 671 19.56 -5.26 7.45
C PRO A 671 18.28 -5.19 6.61
N VAL A 672 17.13 -5.34 7.25
CA VAL A 672 15.81 -5.28 6.58
C VAL A 672 15.34 -3.84 6.39
N GLY A 673 16.11 -2.86 6.90
CA GLY A 673 15.78 -1.45 6.85
C GLY A 673 14.68 -1.06 7.86
N GLU A 674 14.03 0.06 7.62
CA GLU A 674 12.97 0.59 8.50
C GLU A 674 11.58 0.00 8.20
N ILE A 675 11.50 -1.22 7.61
CA ILE A 675 10.19 -1.85 7.38
C ILE A 675 9.66 -2.34 8.73
N PRO A 676 8.57 -1.74 9.24
CA PRO A 676 8.04 -2.09 10.56
C PRO A 676 7.41 -3.48 10.57
N ASN A 677 7.50 -4.16 11.71
CA ASN A 677 6.80 -5.43 11.99
C ASN A 677 7.06 -6.58 11.01
N VAL A 678 8.14 -6.52 10.24
CA VAL A 678 8.53 -7.59 9.31
C VAL A 678 8.89 -8.85 10.08
N THR A 679 8.26 -9.94 9.70
CA THR A 679 8.50 -11.27 10.29
C THR A 679 9.26 -12.20 9.35
N ALA A 680 9.13 -12.01 8.04
CA ALA A 680 9.88 -12.78 7.05
C ALA A 680 10.04 -12.00 5.73
N LEU A 681 11.04 -12.36 4.95
CA LEU A 681 11.29 -11.84 3.60
C LEU A 681 11.09 -12.93 2.55
N THR A 682 10.54 -12.54 1.39
CA THR A 682 10.54 -13.33 0.16
C THR A 682 11.60 -12.73 -0.76
N LEU A 683 12.68 -13.48 -0.98
CA LEU A 683 13.88 -13.05 -1.68
C LEU A 683 14.12 -13.93 -2.90
N ASN A 684 14.64 -13.36 -3.97
CA ASN A 684 15.38 -14.12 -4.97
C ASN A 684 16.87 -13.96 -4.68
N VAL A 685 17.53 -15.07 -4.39
CA VAL A 685 18.94 -15.11 -3.98
C VAL A 685 19.75 -15.76 -5.10
N THR A 686 20.78 -15.09 -5.59
CA THR A 686 21.63 -15.58 -6.65
C THR A 686 23.08 -15.68 -6.18
N VAL A 687 23.66 -16.86 -6.29
CA VAL A 687 25.10 -17.07 -6.18
C VAL A 687 25.71 -16.91 -7.57
N THR A 688 26.80 -16.19 -7.69
CA THR A 688 27.56 -16.05 -8.94
C THR A 688 29.06 -16.09 -8.69
N GLU A 689 29.80 -16.61 -9.68
CA GLU A 689 31.26 -16.73 -9.64
C GLU A 689 31.80 -17.51 -8.42
N PRO A 690 31.15 -18.60 -7.95
CA PRO A 690 31.73 -19.39 -6.86
C PRO A 690 33.06 -20.07 -7.29
N GLY A 691 34.07 -20.02 -6.42
CA GLY A 691 35.39 -20.57 -6.71
C GLY A 691 35.47 -22.10 -6.60
N THR A 692 34.56 -22.72 -5.84
CA THR A 692 34.43 -24.18 -5.71
C THR A 692 32.94 -24.57 -5.67
N ASP A 693 32.67 -25.87 -5.76
CA ASP A 693 31.35 -26.42 -5.41
C ASP A 693 31.01 -26.18 -3.93
N GLY A 694 29.72 -26.09 -3.64
CA GLY A 694 29.22 -25.87 -2.31
C GLY A 694 27.73 -25.51 -2.28
N HIS A 695 27.32 -24.91 -1.18
CA HIS A 695 25.95 -24.44 -1.02
C HIS A 695 25.88 -23.10 -0.26
N LEU A 696 24.78 -22.40 -0.43
CA LEU A 696 24.41 -21.24 0.37
C LEU A 696 23.27 -21.61 1.32
N THR A 697 23.38 -21.17 2.58
CA THR A 697 22.31 -21.27 3.58
C THR A 697 21.84 -19.87 3.95
N VAL A 698 20.52 -19.62 3.86
CA VAL A 698 19.85 -18.39 4.30
C VAL A 698 19.04 -18.70 5.55
N TYR A 699 19.23 -17.92 6.62
CA TYR A 699 18.63 -18.22 7.93
C TYR A 699 18.46 -16.96 8.78
N PRO A 700 17.64 -17.00 9.85
CA PRO A 700 17.43 -15.87 10.74
C PRO A 700 18.73 -15.40 11.40
N HIS A 701 18.93 -14.09 11.51
CA HIS A 701 20.10 -13.51 12.14
C HIS A 701 20.30 -14.00 13.60
N GLY A 702 21.56 -14.17 14.01
CA GLY A 702 21.93 -14.59 15.37
C GLY A 702 21.72 -16.06 15.70
N ASP A 703 21.06 -16.82 14.83
CA ASP A 703 20.96 -18.29 14.98
C ASP A 703 22.24 -18.96 14.47
N ALA A 704 22.47 -20.21 14.89
CA ALA A 704 23.50 -21.02 14.28
C ALA A 704 23.07 -21.43 12.86
N ALA A 705 23.99 -21.37 11.90
CA ALA A 705 23.71 -21.82 10.52
C ALA A 705 23.19 -23.26 10.55
N PRO A 706 21.95 -23.50 10.07
CA PRO A 706 21.36 -24.83 10.09
C PRO A 706 21.99 -25.74 9.01
N ASN A 707 21.85 -27.05 9.20
CA ASN A 707 22.23 -28.03 8.18
C ASN A 707 21.17 -28.11 7.06
N ALA A 708 21.00 -27.00 6.35
CA ALA A 708 20.06 -26.83 5.24
C ALA A 708 20.76 -26.08 4.10
N SER A 709 20.34 -26.31 2.86
CA SER A 709 20.89 -25.60 1.72
C SER A 709 19.76 -24.94 0.93
N ASN A 710 19.83 -23.63 0.69
CA ASN A 710 18.88 -22.93 -0.20
C ASN A 710 19.33 -22.97 -1.66
N LEU A 711 20.63 -22.93 -1.92
CA LEU A 711 21.23 -23.04 -3.26
C LEU A 711 22.40 -24.00 -3.21
N ASN A 712 22.53 -24.86 -4.24
CA ASN A 712 23.71 -25.72 -4.45
C ASN A 712 24.33 -25.34 -5.79
N PHE A 713 25.64 -25.13 -5.83
CA PHE A 713 26.36 -24.58 -6.98
C PHE A 713 27.65 -25.32 -7.29
N LEU A 714 28.08 -25.24 -8.54
CA LEU A 714 29.40 -25.67 -9.02
C LEU A 714 30.29 -24.46 -9.29
N PRO A 715 31.61 -24.65 -9.40
CA PRO A 715 32.56 -23.58 -9.73
C PRO A 715 32.14 -22.78 -10.96
N GLY A 716 32.13 -21.45 -10.85
CA GLY A 716 31.79 -20.52 -11.94
C GLY A 716 30.33 -20.47 -12.35
N GLU A 717 29.44 -21.19 -11.68
CA GLU A 717 28.01 -21.21 -11.97
C GLU A 717 27.31 -19.96 -11.46
N THR A 718 26.31 -19.46 -12.20
CA THR A 718 25.34 -18.45 -11.69
C THR A 718 24.00 -19.13 -11.52
N ILE A 719 23.52 -19.22 -10.28
CA ILE A 719 22.29 -19.93 -9.94
C ILE A 719 21.43 -19.16 -8.95
N PRO A 720 20.16 -18.92 -9.26
CA PRO A 720 19.20 -18.32 -8.35
C PRO A 720 18.33 -19.37 -7.65
N ASN A 721 17.73 -18.99 -6.54
CA ASN A 721 16.57 -19.65 -5.94
C ASN A 721 15.73 -18.62 -5.19
N GLN A 722 14.39 -18.77 -5.22
CA GLN A 722 13.55 -18.03 -4.30
C GLN A 722 13.71 -18.59 -2.89
N VAL A 723 13.78 -17.72 -1.91
CA VAL A 723 13.94 -18.07 -0.49
C VAL A 723 12.90 -17.28 0.32
N VAL A 724 12.22 -17.96 1.23
CA VAL A 724 11.43 -17.30 2.29
C VAL A 724 12.16 -17.54 3.60
N VAL A 725 12.50 -16.47 4.30
CA VAL A 725 13.33 -16.54 5.52
C VAL A 725 12.78 -15.65 6.61
N PRO A 726 12.65 -16.16 7.87
CA PRO A 726 12.27 -15.34 9.01
C PRO A 726 13.30 -14.24 9.28
N VAL A 727 12.81 -13.05 9.67
CA VAL A 727 13.62 -11.92 10.12
C VAL A 727 13.79 -11.97 11.63
N LYS A 728 15.01 -11.81 12.10
CA LYS A 728 15.32 -11.72 13.52
C LYS A 728 16.24 -10.53 13.77
N ASP A 729 15.92 -9.74 14.80
CA ASP A 729 16.66 -8.52 15.15
C ASP A 729 16.84 -7.57 13.95
N GLY A 730 15.83 -7.51 13.06
CA GLY A 730 15.84 -6.70 11.84
C GLY A 730 16.86 -7.11 10.78
N ARG A 731 17.35 -8.37 10.80
CA ARG A 731 18.39 -8.88 9.89
C ARG A 731 18.12 -10.30 9.42
N VAL A 732 18.79 -10.65 8.31
CA VAL A 732 18.85 -12.00 7.73
C VAL A 732 20.31 -12.35 7.41
N SER A 733 20.70 -13.60 7.62
CA SER A 733 22.07 -14.12 7.44
C SER A 733 22.20 -15.02 6.22
N PHE A 734 23.30 -14.90 5.51
CA PHE A 734 23.66 -15.67 4.32
C PHE A 734 25.04 -16.31 4.53
N TYR A 735 25.08 -17.63 4.67
CA TYR A 735 26.29 -18.39 4.93
C TYR A 735 26.80 -19.10 3.68
N ASN A 736 28.02 -18.79 3.27
CA ASN A 736 28.74 -19.48 2.21
C ASN A 736 29.33 -20.77 2.75
N ALA A 737 28.68 -21.90 2.55
CA ALA A 737 29.17 -23.23 2.93
C ALA A 737 30.02 -23.84 1.81
N SER A 738 31.08 -23.14 1.39
CA SER A 738 32.06 -23.64 0.43
C SER A 738 33.49 -23.24 0.80
N GLY A 739 34.46 -23.95 0.22
CA GLY A 739 35.89 -23.74 0.44
C GLY A 739 36.50 -22.54 -0.31
N ALA A 740 35.69 -21.77 -1.04
CA ALA A 740 36.16 -20.60 -1.80
C ALA A 740 35.17 -19.41 -1.68
N PRO A 741 35.62 -18.20 -2.00
CA PRO A 741 34.74 -17.04 -2.03
C PRO A 741 33.73 -17.12 -3.18
N LEU A 742 32.63 -16.43 -3.05
CA LEU A 742 31.57 -16.24 -4.05
C LEU A 742 31.04 -14.82 -4.05
N HIS A 743 30.32 -14.43 -5.09
CA HIS A 743 29.48 -13.26 -5.10
C HIS A 743 28.02 -13.61 -4.84
N LEU A 744 27.33 -12.71 -4.14
CA LEU A 744 25.94 -12.84 -3.73
C LEU A 744 25.13 -11.65 -4.24
N ILE A 745 23.98 -11.95 -4.84
CA ILE A 745 22.98 -10.97 -5.26
C ILE A 745 21.67 -11.32 -4.57
N VAL A 746 20.98 -10.33 -4.00
CA VAL A 746 19.71 -10.51 -3.27
C VAL A 746 18.70 -9.47 -3.75
N ASP A 747 17.60 -9.94 -4.29
CA ASP A 747 16.46 -9.11 -4.72
C ASP A 747 15.22 -9.41 -3.86
N LEU A 748 14.56 -8.36 -3.38
CA LEU A 748 13.30 -8.45 -2.61
C LEU A 748 12.11 -8.56 -3.56
N PHE A 749 11.21 -9.52 -3.30
CA PHE A 749 9.94 -9.70 -4.02
C PHE A 749 8.71 -9.51 -3.14
N GLY A 750 8.92 -9.32 -1.85
CA GLY A 750 7.88 -9.04 -0.87
C GLY A 750 8.32 -9.44 0.54
N TYR A 751 7.46 -9.14 1.48
CA TYR A 751 7.72 -9.43 2.89
C TYR A 751 6.42 -9.77 3.63
N GLN A 752 6.55 -10.45 4.75
CA GLN A 752 5.46 -10.76 5.65
C GLN A 752 5.57 -9.83 6.87
N ALA A 753 4.47 -9.17 7.20
CA ALA A 753 4.40 -8.23 8.34
C ALA A 753 3.03 -8.30 9.04
N TYR A 754 3.02 -7.85 10.30
CA TYR A 754 1.78 -7.68 11.08
C TYR A 754 1.00 -6.48 10.58
#